data_92afaa4a6d9b61cd576a0fee1da193e3
#
_entry.id   92afaa4a6d9b61cd576a0fee1da193e3
#
_cell.length_a   1.000
_cell.length_b   1.000
_cell.length_c   1.000
_cell.angle_alpha   90.00
_cell.angle_beta   90.00
_cell.angle_gamma   90.00
#
_symmetry.space_group_name_H-M   'P 1'
#
loop_
_entity.id
_entity.type
_entity.pdbx_description
1 polymer ?
#
loop_
_entity_poly.entity_id
_entity_poly.type
_entity_poly.pdbx_seq_one_letter_code
_entity_poly.pdbx_strand_id
1 'polypeptide(L)'
;MKLNVLACCLSLLGTAAFAQKNEWRDPNVNEINRAPMHTNYFAYEDENSALKGCKESSGNFMTLNGNWKFFWVKNADMRPTDFYQVNFNDKGWDNLKVPGLWELNGYGDPIYVNVGYPWRSQFKNNPPEVPTENNHVGSYRKEIMVPADWKGKEIFAHFGSVTSNMYLWVNGQFVGYSEDSKLEAEFNLTKYLKPGKNLIAFQVFRWCDGTYLEDQDFLRLSGVGRDCYLYARTPKYIQDIRVTPDLDAQYKDGTLNVSLNLKGSGTVDLKLLDKAGKEVATSSVKGSGKVSTDMAISNPEKWTAETPVLYTLIATLKNGSNTTEVIPVKVGFRKIELKNAQILVNGQPVLFKGADRHEMDPDGGYVVSPERMIQDIKVMKEYNINAVRTCHYPDNNLWYDLCDKYGIYVVAEANVESHGMGYGDKTLAKNPLFAKAHMERNQRNVQRGYNHPSIIFWSLGNEAGMGPNFEACYTWIKNEDKSRAVQYEQARTSEFTDIYCPMYRDYKGSEEYCKGDIDKPLIQCEYAHAMGNSQGGFKEYWDLIRKYPKYQGGFIWDFVDQSLRWKTKDGVPFYAYGGDWNKYDASDNNFMDNGLISPDRKPNPHMHEVGHIYQSIWVTPSDLANGVVNVYNENFFRNLDGYYAEWELLANGEVVQTGMVKDLEVAPQQTKSIKLNYSTEGICKCKELLLNVAFKLKKAETLLPAGYTVAKNQLTIRPYNAPKLDLQNVHQVNIETVIPTIKDNDINYLIVEGENFRMDFDKHDGFLCRYDVNGMTMLKEDGKLTPNFWRAPTDNDMGANLQNKYAAWKVSGVAVQHTLIAEVPAQLQVAPVVHGPPYPAGAAFRCIAV
;
A
#
# COMPACT_ATOMS: atom_id res chain seq x y z
N MET A 1 89.60 -17.60 9.81
CA MET A 1 88.61 -18.18 8.95
C MET A 1 87.27 -17.54 9.38
N LYS A 2 86.77 -16.57 8.64
CA LYS A 2 85.50 -15.95 8.89
C LYS A 2 84.58 -16.38 7.75
N LEU A 3 83.49 -17.07 8.10
CA LEU A 3 82.42 -17.44 7.17
C LEU A 3 81.46 -16.30 7.10
N ASN A 4 81.27 -15.71 5.92
CA ASN A 4 80.19 -14.79 5.61
C ASN A 4 78.98 -15.62 5.22
N VAL A 5 77.92 -15.49 6.01
CA VAL A 5 76.55 -15.98 5.59
C VAL A 5 75.76 -14.82 4.96
N LEU A 6 75.53 -14.96 3.69
CA LEU A 6 74.71 -14.02 2.92
C LEU A 6 73.17 -14.40 3.11
N ALA A 7 72.39 -13.57 3.83
CA ALA A 7 71.00 -13.81 4.00
C ALA A 7 70.22 -13.19 2.79
N CYS A 8 69.68 -14.03 1.93
CA CYS A 8 68.72 -13.63 0.92
C CYS A 8 67.34 -13.42 1.56
N CYS A 9 66.97 -12.17 1.76
CA CYS A 9 65.55 -11.80 2.04
C CYS A 9 64.75 -11.96 0.75
N LEU A 10 64.04 -13.11 0.57
CA LEU A 10 62.93 -13.21 -0.36
C LEU A 10 61.74 -12.52 0.27
N SER A 11 61.39 -11.33 -0.19
CA SER A 11 60.08 -10.68 0.06
C SER A 11 58.99 -11.42 -0.74
N LEU A 12 58.36 -12.40 -0.09
CA LEU A 12 57.07 -12.93 -0.54
C LEU A 12 56.04 -11.85 -0.37
N LEU A 13 55.77 -11.08 -1.42
CA LEU A 13 54.53 -10.36 -1.57
C LEU A 13 53.41 -11.39 -1.78
N GLY A 14 52.87 -11.89 -0.69
CA GLY A 14 51.62 -12.63 -0.71
C GLY A 14 50.49 -11.70 -1.16
N THR A 15 50.11 -11.81 -2.43
CA THR A 15 48.80 -11.37 -2.85
C THR A 15 47.78 -12.25 -2.10
N ALA A 16 47.25 -11.72 -0.98
CA ALA A 16 46.11 -12.32 -0.34
C ALA A 16 44.99 -12.29 -1.39
N ALA A 17 44.78 -13.40 -2.08
CA ALA A 17 43.51 -13.63 -2.75
C ALA A 17 42.46 -13.58 -1.63
N PHE A 18 41.71 -12.51 -1.57
CA PHE A 18 40.50 -12.48 -0.78
C PHE A 18 39.57 -13.53 -1.37
N ALA A 19 39.65 -14.77 -0.88
CA ALA A 19 38.60 -15.74 -1.09
C ALA A 19 37.32 -15.07 -0.59
N GLN A 20 36.24 -15.07 -1.39
CA GLN A 20 34.92 -14.67 -0.93
C GLN A 20 34.64 -15.41 0.37
N LYS A 21 34.71 -14.69 1.49
CA LYS A 21 34.23 -15.20 2.76
C LYS A 21 32.73 -15.40 2.61
N ASN A 22 32.14 -16.21 3.48
CA ASN A 22 30.70 -16.49 3.44
C ASN A 22 29.92 -15.36 4.16
N GLU A 23 30.17 -14.09 3.79
CA GLU A 23 29.47 -12.94 4.39
C GLU A 23 27.96 -13.08 4.28
N TRP A 24 27.47 -13.62 3.17
CA TRP A 24 26.04 -13.88 2.91
C TRP A 24 25.39 -14.93 3.85
N ARG A 25 26.12 -15.44 4.84
CA ARG A 25 25.70 -16.34 5.91
C ARG A 25 26.25 -15.93 7.29
N ASP A 26 26.76 -14.72 7.40
CA ASP A 26 27.32 -14.21 8.65
C ASP A 26 26.56 -12.97 9.14
N PRO A 27 25.60 -13.11 10.05
CA PRO A 27 24.74 -12.01 10.51
C PRO A 27 25.51 -10.91 11.27
N ASN A 28 26.79 -11.08 11.51
CA ASN A 28 27.66 -10.02 12.02
C ASN A 28 28.13 -9.07 10.91
N VAL A 29 27.97 -9.45 9.63
CA VAL A 29 28.51 -8.72 8.47
C VAL A 29 27.38 -8.30 7.54
N ASN A 30 26.62 -7.28 7.90
CA ASN A 30 25.55 -6.72 7.05
C ASN A 30 26.10 -5.78 5.97
N GLU A 31 27.35 -5.31 6.12
CA GLU A 31 28.02 -4.42 5.18
C GLU A 31 29.55 -4.46 5.30
N ILE A 32 30.23 -4.16 4.19
CA ILE A 32 31.67 -3.87 4.13
C ILE A 32 31.85 -2.62 3.26
N ASN A 33 32.47 -1.58 3.79
CA ASN A 33 32.73 -0.30 3.09
C ASN A 33 31.52 0.40 2.50
N ARG A 34 30.30 0.05 2.89
CA ARG A 34 29.09 0.80 2.54
C ARG A 34 29.16 2.18 3.20
N ALA A 35 28.87 3.24 2.44
CA ALA A 35 28.82 4.58 2.99
C ALA A 35 27.71 4.71 4.05
N PRO A 36 27.89 5.54 5.09
CA PRO A 36 26.84 5.84 6.05
C PRO A 36 25.60 6.38 5.36
N MET A 37 24.41 5.97 5.82
CA MET A 37 23.15 6.53 5.34
C MET A 37 23.07 8.02 5.66
N HIS A 38 22.47 8.78 4.75
CA HIS A 38 22.18 10.20 4.90
C HIS A 38 20.76 10.47 4.41
N THR A 39 20.24 11.66 4.67
CA THR A 39 18.95 12.11 4.17
C THR A 39 18.92 12.12 2.63
N ASN A 40 17.73 11.92 2.07
CA ASN A 40 17.58 11.92 0.61
C ASN A 40 17.82 13.32 0.03
N TYR A 41 18.85 13.48 -0.77
CA TYR A 41 19.16 14.71 -1.53
C TYR A 41 20.10 14.41 -2.69
N PHE A 42 20.21 15.36 -3.63
CA PHE A 42 21.26 15.40 -4.65
C PHE A 42 21.97 16.77 -4.61
N ALA A 43 23.29 16.77 -4.72
CA ALA A 43 24.11 17.97 -4.71
C ALA A 43 24.42 18.44 -6.14
N TYR A 44 24.05 19.68 -6.45
CA TYR A 44 24.20 20.31 -7.77
C TYR A 44 25.38 21.27 -7.79
N GLU A 45 25.80 21.64 -9.00
CA GLU A 45 26.89 22.56 -9.24
C GLU A 45 26.55 24.01 -8.89
N ASP A 46 25.29 24.39 -9.09
CA ASP A 46 24.77 25.73 -8.92
C ASP A 46 23.30 25.75 -8.52
N GLU A 47 22.83 26.96 -8.13
CA GLU A 47 21.46 27.16 -7.66
C GLU A 47 20.42 26.94 -8.76
N ASN A 48 20.70 27.31 -10.02
CA ASN A 48 19.72 27.11 -11.10
C ASN A 48 19.48 25.61 -11.38
N SER A 49 20.54 24.83 -11.37
CA SER A 49 20.46 23.36 -11.51
C SER A 49 19.72 22.73 -10.31
N ALA A 50 20.01 23.21 -9.09
CA ALA A 50 19.35 22.76 -7.87
C ALA A 50 17.83 23.06 -7.88
N LEU A 51 17.43 24.26 -8.34
CA LEU A 51 16.02 24.65 -8.43
C LEU A 51 15.24 23.85 -9.50
N LYS A 52 15.91 23.40 -10.58
CA LYS A 52 15.31 22.49 -11.56
C LYS A 52 15.04 21.10 -10.98
N GLY A 53 15.86 20.64 -10.04
CA GLY A 53 15.70 19.38 -9.34
C GLY A 53 15.85 18.13 -10.20
N CYS A 54 16.51 18.22 -11.36
CA CYS A 54 16.74 17.12 -12.29
C CYS A 54 18.20 16.65 -12.18
N LYS A 55 18.46 15.62 -11.38
CA LYS A 55 19.81 15.06 -11.17
C LYS A 55 20.45 14.56 -12.46
N GLU A 56 19.64 14.05 -13.38
CA GLU A 56 20.07 13.49 -14.67
C GLU A 56 20.68 14.58 -15.59
N SER A 57 20.36 15.85 -15.36
CA SER A 57 20.92 16.98 -16.11
C SER A 57 22.21 17.52 -15.51
N SER A 58 22.62 17.05 -14.34
CA SER A 58 23.86 17.48 -13.67
C SER A 58 25.09 16.83 -14.32
N GLY A 59 26.16 17.60 -14.52
CA GLY A 59 27.47 17.10 -14.94
C GLY A 59 28.15 16.21 -13.88
N ASN A 60 27.62 16.20 -12.66
CA ASN A 60 28.06 15.33 -11.57
C ASN A 60 27.29 14.01 -11.50
N PHE A 61 26.40 13.71 -12.43
CA PHE A 61 25.59 12.50 -12.49
C PHE A 61 25.97 11.64 -13.69
N MET A 62 26.01 10.33 -13.50
CA MET A 62 26.13 9.36 -14.59
C MET A 62 25.30 8.11 -14.28
N THR A 63 24.31 7.82 -15.12
CA THR A 63 23.48 6.63 -14.95
C THR A 63 24.26 5.34 -15.14
N LEU A 64 24.01 4.35 -14.30
CA LEU A 64 24.42 2.95 -14.47
C LEU A 64 23.28 2.07 -15.00
N ASN A 65 22.07 2.63 -15.13
CA ASN A 65 20.93 1.92 -15.73
C ASN A 65 21.22 1.45 -17.16
N GLY A 66 20.38 0.57 -17.65
CA GLY A 66 20.48 0.01 -18.99
C GLY A 66 21.11 -1.38 -18.99
N ASN A 67 21.64 -1.82 -20.12
CA ASN A 67 22.10 -3.20 -20.27
C ASN A 67 23.42 -3.47 -19.56
N TRP A 68 23.47 -4.60 -18.87
CA TRP A 68 24.64 -5.18 -18.23
C TRP A 68 24.88 -6.57 -18.80
N LYS A 69 26.14 -6.99 -18.99
CA LYS A 69 26.48 -8.39 -19.17
C LYS A 69 26.04 -9.17 -17.94
N PHE A 70 25.35 -10.29 -18.13
CA PHE A 70 24.70 -11.05 -17.08
C PHE A 70 24.93 -12.55 -17.22
N PHE A 71 25.28 -13.20 -16.12
CA PHE A 71 25.41 -14.63 -16.01
C PHE A 71 24.72 -15.15 -14.77
N TRP A 72 23.87 -16.15 -14.94
CA TRP A 72 23.01 -16.66 -13.90
C TRP A 72 23.22 -18.15 -13.67
N VAL A 73 23.20 -18.59 -12.41
CA VAL A 73 23.29 -19.98 -12.00
C VAL A 73 22.22 -20.32 -10.96
N LYS A 74 21.75 -21.57 -10.96
CA LYS A 74 20.73 -22.07 -10.03
C LYS A 74 21.23 -22.37 -8.64
N ASN A 75 22.52 -22.62 -8.48
CA ASN A 75 23.12 -23.04 -7.22
C ASN A 75 24.27 -22.09 -6.88
N ALA A 76 24.29 -21.63 -5.63
CA ALA A 76 25.29 -20.67 -5.16
C ALA A 76 26.74 -21.17 -5.32
N ASP A 77 26.97 -22.47 -5.21
CA ASP A 77 28.31 -23.06 -5.33
C ASP A 77 28.83 -23.11 -6.78
N MET A 78 27.93 -22.95 -7.77
CA MET A 78 28.26 -22.94 -9.20
C MET A 78 28.60 -21.54 -9.74
N ARG A 79 28.57 -20.52 -8.89
CA ARG A 79 28.83 -19.14 -9.32
C ARG A 79 30.26 -18.95 -9.79
N PRO A 80 30.53 -18.12 -10.81
CA PRO A 80 31.88 -17.75 -11.19
C PRO A 80 32.53 -16.92 -10.06
N THR A 81 33.73 -17.25 -9.65
CA THR A 81 34.45 -16.60 -8.54
C THR A 81 35.53 -15.63 -8.98
N ASP A 82 35.81 -15.57 -10.29
CA ASP A 82 36.82 -14.71 -10.93
C ASP A 82 36.24 -13.73 -11.97
N PHE A 83 34.92 -13.71 -12.12
CA PHE A 83 34.21 -12.94 -13.15
C PHE A 83 34.49 -11.43 -13.09
N TYR A 84 34.88 -10.90 -11.95
CA TYR A 84 35.19 -9.49 -11.74
C TYR A 84 36.54 -9.08 -12.31
N GLN A 85 37.38 -10.02 -12.76
CA GLN A 85 38.69 -9.74 -13.37
C GLN A 85 38.52 -8.98 -14.71
N VAL A 86 39.39 -7.99 -14.95
CA VAL A 86 39.32 -7.15 -16.15
C VAL A 86 39.49 -7.97 -17.45
N ASN A 87 40.28 -9.02 -17.43
CA ASN A 87 40.53 -9.88 -18.56
C ASN A 87 39.61 -11.10 -18.68
N PHE A 88 38.59 -11.21 -17.83
CA PHE A 88 37.61 -12.29 -17.87
C PHE A 88 36.84 -12.27 -19.18
N ASN A 89 36.64 -13.45 -19.79
CA ASN A 89 35.92 -13.58 -21.06
C ASN A 89 34.42 -13.73 -20.84
N ASP A 90 33.67 -12.65 -21.03
CA ASP A 90 32.23 -12.57 -20.89
C ASP A 90 31.45 -12.57 -22.21
N LYS A 91 32.11 -12.97 -23.34
CA LYS A 91 31.47 -12.95 -24.68
C LYS A 91 30.21 -13.80 -24.79
N GLY A 92 30.12 -14.89 -24.03
CA GLY A 92 28.95 -15.77 -23.98
C GLY A 92 27.87 -15.37 -22.97
N TRP A 93 28.03 -14.27 -22.28
CA TRP A 93 27.06 -13.81 -21.30
C TRP A 93 25.87 -13.10 -21.93
N ASP A 94 24.71 -13.27 -21.35
CA ASP A 94 23.49 -12.57 -21.72
C ASP A 94 23.58 -11.07 -21.45
N ASN A 95 22.52 -10.35 -21.74
CA ASN A 95 22.33 -8.97 -21.34
C ASN A 95 21.05 -8.85 -20.52
N LEU A 96 21.15 -8.27 -19.34
CA LEU A 96 20.01 -7.95 -18.49
C LEU A 96 19.91 -6.44 -18.31
N LYS A 97 18.69 -5.90 -18.45
CA LYS A 97 18.44 -4.49 -18.18
C LYS A 97 18.42 -4.23 -16.66
N VAL A 98 19.09 -3.19 -16.20
CA VAL A 98 19.09 -2.68 -14.83
C VAL A 98 18.42 -1.30 -14.85
N PRO A 99 17.45 -0.99 -13.96
CA PRO A 99 16.77 -1.94 -13.08
C PRO A 99 16.07 -3.06 -13.82
N GLY A 100 16.01 -4.25 -13.18
CA GLY A 100 15.36 -5.43 -13.73
C GLY A 100 15.50 -6.64 -12.78
N LEU A 101 14.46 -7.44 -12.75
CA LEU A 101 14.36 -8.61 -11.87
C LEU A 101 14.52 -9.89 -12.70
N TRP A 102 15.17 -10.87 -12.14
CA TRP A 102 15.56 -12.09 -12.85
C TRP A 102 14.36 -12.87 -13.36
N GLU A 103 13.40 -13.12 -12.47
CA GLU A 103 12.24 -13.96 -12.70
C GLU A 103 11.34 -13.41 -13.82
N LEU A 104 11.29 -12.08 -13.95
CA LEU A 104 10.54 -11.40 -15.01
C LEU A 104 11.31 -11.35 -16.36
N ASN A 105 12.57 -11.81 -16.36
CA ASN A 105 13.43 -11.86 -17.53
C ASN A 105 13.84 -13.29 -17.91
N GLY A 106 13.16 -14.32 -17.36
CA GLY A 106 13.35 -15.73 -17.71
C GLY A 106 14.46 -16.45 -16.93
N TYR A 107 14.90 -15.90 -15.81
CA TYR A 107 15.93 -16.50 -14.94
C TYR A 107 15.34 -16.94 -13.59
N GLY A 108 14.80 -18.14 -13.55
CA GLY A 108 14.03 -18.67 -12.43
C GLY A 108 12.56 -18.28 -12.50
N ASP A 109 11.82 -18.60 -11.44
CA ASP A 109 10.40 -18.34 -11.33
C ASP A 109 10.11 -17.46 -10.09
N PRO A 110 9.08 -16.59 -10.15
CA PRO A 110 8.58 -15.90 -8.99
C PRO A 110 8.09 -16.88 -7.91
N ILE A 111 8.31 -16.53 -6.65
CA ILE A 111 7.74 -17.26 -5.50
C ILE A 111 6.84 -16.30 -4.74
N TYR A 112 5.66 -16.78 -4.33
CA TYR A 112 4.81 -16.07 -3.40
C TYR A 112 4.53 -16.93 -2.17
N VAL A 113 4.84 -16.38 -1.02
CA VAL A 113 4.49 -16.96 0.29
C VAL A 113 4.04 -15.85 1.24
N ASN A 114 2.99 -16.14 2.02
CA ASN A 114 2.50 -15.30 3.10
C ASN A 114 3.34 -15.54 4.37
N VAL A 115 3.26 -16.75 4.91
CA VAL A 115 3.97 -17.09 6.15
C VAL A 115 5.06 -18.11 5.87
N GLY A 116 6.28 -17.77 6.28
CA GLY A 116 7.43 -18.66 6.17
C GLY A 116 8.26 -18.42 4.91
N TYR A 117 9.48 -18.85 5.02
CA TYR A 117 10.52 -18.54 4.03
C TYR A 117 10.29 -19.24 2.69
N PRO A 118 10.78 -18.66 1.58
CA PRO A 118 10.58 -19.22 0.23
C PRO A 118 11.17 -20.62 0.04
N TRP A 119 12.07 -21.05 0.89
CA TRP A 119 12.66 -22.40 0.90
C TRP A 119 11.95 -23.40 1.81
N ARG A 120 10.81 -23.07 2.43
CA ARG A 120 10.15 -23.87 3.47
C ARG A 120 9.80 -25.32 3.07
N SER A 121 9.66 -25.59 1.76
CA SER A 121 9.42 -26.95 1.23
C SER A 121 10.71 -27.78 1.05
N GLN A 122 11.88 -27.16 1.06
CA GLN A 122 13.15 -27.76 0.65
C GLN A 122 14.23 -27.69 1.75
N PHE A 123 14.15 -26.73 2.65
CA PHE A 123 15.14 -26.48 3.66
C PHE A 123 14.49 -26.08 5.00
N LYS A 124 15.00 -26.67 6.10
CA LYS A 124 14.51 -26.35 7.46
C LYS A 124 15.15 -25.05 7.96
N ASN A 125 14.34 -24.14 8.46
CA ASN A 125 14.82 -22.91 9.06
C ASN A 125 15.82 -23.16 10.19
N ASN A 126 16.99 -22.63 10.04
CA ASN A 126 18.11 -22.67 11.01
C ASN A 126 18.94 -21.40 10.89
N PRO A 127 18.41 -20.21 11.25
CA PRO A 127 19.14 -18.95 11.13
C PRO A 127 20.52 -19.00 11.81
N PRO A 128 21.60 -18.53 11.15
CA PRO A 128 21.64 -17.74 9.92
C PRO A 128 21.75 -18.58 8.62
N GLU A 129 21.74 -19.90 8.69
CA GLU A 129 21.97 -20.76 7.54
C GLU A 129 20.86 -20.63 6.49
N VAL A 130 21.25 -20.44 5.23
CA VAL A 130 20.37 -20.46 4.06
C VAL A 130 20.81 -21.56 3.08
N PRO A 131 19.90 -22.13 2.26
CA PRO A 131 20.27 -23.18 1.31
C PRO A 131 21.28 -22.69 0.26
N THR A 132 22.11 -23.60 -0.27
CA THR A 132 22.91 -23.37 -1.49
C THR A 132 22.18 -23.82 -2.74
N GLU A 133 21.44 -24.92 -2.64
CA GLU A 133 20.58 -25.38 -3.73
C GLU A 133 19.40 -24.44 -3.90
N ASN A 134 19.01 -24.22 -5.15
CA ASN A 134 17.96 -23.26 -5.53
C ASN A 134 18.22 -21.80 -5.05
N ASN A 135 19.40 -21.54 -4.50
CA ASN A 135 19.88 -20.19 -4.19
C ASN A 135 20.58 -19.64 -5.41
N HIS A 136 19.81 -18.97 -6.27
CA HIS A 136 20.30 -18.47 -7.55
C HIS A 136 21.31 -17.35 -7.34
N VAL A 137 22.30 -17.26 -8.24
CA VAL A 137 23.26 -16.17 -8.21
C VAL A 137 23.36 -15.51 -9.58
N GLY A 138 23.22 -14.19 -9.58
CA GLY A 138 23.42 -13.34 -10.76
C GLY A 138 24.73 -12.59 -10.69
N SER A 139 25.57 -12.71 -11.72
CA SER A 139 26.83 -11.98 -11.85
C SER A 139 26.68 -10.95 -12.96
N TYR A 140 27.05 -9.70 -12.66
CA TYR A 140 26.86 -8.55 -13.55
C TYR A 140 28.20 -7.91 -13.88
N ARG A 141 28.36 -7.45 -15.15
CA ARG A 141 29.55 -6.72 -15.60
C ARG A 141 29.15 -5.58 -16.52
N LYS A 142 29.75 -4.40 -16.34
CA LYS A 142 29.53 -3.24 -17.23
C LYS A 142 30.80 -2.42 -17.36
N GLU A 143 31.18 -2.14 -18.59
CA GLU A 143 32.20 -1.13 -18.88
C GLU A 143 31.56 0.26 -18.88
N ILE A 144 32.23 1.19 -18.25
CA ILE A 144 31.80 2.59 -18.16
C ILE A 144 32.94 3.54 -18.55
N MET A 145 32.56 4.75 -18.94
CA MET A 145 33.49 5.82 -19.27
C MET A 145 33.36 6.94 -18.24
N VAL A 146 34.29 7.01 -17.28
CA VAL A 146 34.29 8.09 -16.28
C VAL A 146 34.75 9.39 -16.92
N PRO A 147 33.98 10.52 -16.79
CA PRO A 147 34.32 11.81 -17.36
C PRO A 147 35.67 12.35 -16.87
N ALA A 148 36.41 13.02 -17.74
CA ALA A 148 37.72 13.53 -17.40
C ALA A 148 37.69 14.68 -16.37
N ASP A 149 36.60 15.44 -16.34
CA ASP A 149 36.33 16.54 -15.42
C ASP A 149 35.93 16.06 -14.00
N TRP A 150 35.74 14.76 -13.81
CA TRP A 150 35.61 14.17 -12.48
C TRP A 150 36.96 13.92 -11.79
N LYS A 151 38.06 14.16 -12.47
CA LYS A 151 39.40 14.08 -11.87
C LYS A 151 39.53 14.99 -10.64
N GLY A 152 39.90 14.40 -9.50
CA GLY A 152 40.05 15.12 -8.23
C GLY A 152 38.74 15.30 -7.43
N LYS A 153 37.62 14.84 -7.96
CA LYS A 153 36.36 14.69 -7.21
C LYS A 153 36.31 13.34 -6.47
N GLU A 154 35.48 13.25 -5.44
CA GLU A 154 35.06 11.97 -4.88
C GLU A 154 33.91 11.43 -5.69
N ILE A 155 33.97 10.14 -6.01
CA ILE A 155 32.97 9.46 -6.85
C ILE A 155 32.31 8.39 -6.03
N PHE A 156 30.99 8.43 -5.97
CA PHE A 156 30.16 7.45 -5.29
C PHE A 156 29.32 6.66 -6.28
N ALA A 157 29.12 5.38 -6.01
CA ALA A 157 28.10 4.58 -6.65
C ALA A 157 26.89 4.47 -5.73
N HIS A 158 25.71 4.67 -6.31
CA HIS A 158 24.41 4.47 -5.68
C HIS A 158 23.70 3.29 -6.35
N PHE A 159 23.32 2.28 -5.57
CA PHE A 159 22.46 1.16 -5.98
C PHE A 159 21.18 1.26 -5.15
N GLY A 160 20.06 1.63 -5.76
CA GLY A 160 18.83 2.00 -5.05
C GLY A 160 18.11 0.86 -4.33
N SER A 161 18.25 -0.37 -4.84
CA SER A 161 17.69 -1.60 -4.22
C SER A 161 18.29 -2.82 -4.90
N VAL A 162 18.86 -3.73 -4.13
CA VAL A 162 19.41 -5.00 -4.64
C VAL A 162 19.00 -6.15 -3.73
N THR A 163 18.23 -7.10 -4.27
CA THR A 163 17.66 -8.24 -3.52
C THR A 163 18.44 -9.52 -3.80
N SER A 164 19.02 -10.19 -2.79
CA SER A 164 18.95 -9.95 -1.34
C SER A 164 20.20 -9.24 -0.79
N ASN A 165 21.34 -9.35 -1.49
CA ASN A 165 22.63 -8.77 -1.13
C ASN A 165 23.41 -8.39 -2.38
N MET A 166 24.55 -7.73 -2.20
CA MET A 166 25.50 -7.50 -3.29
C MET A 166 26.96 -7.48 -2.84
N TYR A 167 27.80 -8.08 -3.66
CA TYR A 167 29.26 -7.93 -3.66
C TYR A 167 29.65 -7.02 -4.80
N LEU A 168 30.51 -6.03 -4.56
CA LEU A 168 30.92 -5.04 -5.56
C LEU A 168 32.42 -5.07 -5.81
N TRP A 169 32.79 -5.04 -7.10
CA TRP A 169 34.19 -4.90 -7.57
C TRP A 169 34.30 -3.80 -8.61
N VAL A 170 35.43 -3.12 -8.63
CA VAL A 170 35.79 -2.15 -9.66
C VAL A 170 37.20 -2.43 -10.16
N ASN A 171 37.38 -2.55 -11.46
CA ASN A 171 38.66 -2.84 -12.12
C ASN A 171 39.38 -4.05 -11.50
N GLY A 172 38.67 -5.10 -11.12
CA GLY A 172 39.21 -6.32 -10.52
C GLY A 172 39.46 -6.25 -9.02
N GLN A 173 39.23 -5.11 -8.38
CA GLN A 173 39.42 -4.91 -6.95
C GLN A 173 38.10 -4.98 -6.19
N PHE A 174 38.08 -5.71 -5.09
CA PHE A 174 36.92 -5.74 -4.20
C PHE A 174 36.70 -4.38 -3.55
N VAL A 175 35.45 -3.88 -3.65
CA VAL A 175 35.02 -2.60 -3.08
C VAL A 175 34.30 -2.82 -1.76
N GLY A 176 33.27 -3.68 -1.76
CA GLY A 176 32.46 -3.86 -0.58
C GLY A 176 31.30 -4.84 -0.74
N TYR A 177 30.52 -4.95 0.32
CA TYR A 177 29.36 -5.82 0.48
C TYR A 177 28.18 -5.03 1.09
N SER A 178 26.96 -5.40 0.78
CA SER A 178 25.75 -4.84 1.40
C SER A 178 24.61 -5.82 1.38
N GLU A 179 23.84 -5.81 2.45
CA GLU A 179 22.51 -6.41 2.60
C GLU A 179 21.45 -5.33 2.81
N ASP A 180 20.20 -5.73 3.02
CA ASP A 180 19.00 -4.89 3.11
C ASP A 180 18.48 -4.52 1.71
N SER A 181 17.58 -5.38 1.21
CA SER A 181 17.09 -5.35 -0.19
C SER A 181 16.36 -4.08 -0.59
N LYS A 182 15.84 -3.30 0.37
CA LYS A 182 14.90 -2.20 0.14
C LYS A 182 15.47 -0.81 0.44
N LEU A 183 16.73 -0.74 0.87
CA LEU A 183 17.46 0.52 1.05
C LEU A 183 18.67 0.57 0.14
N GLU A 184 19.01 1.77 -0.30
CA GLU A 184 20.14 2.02 -1.17
C GLU A 184 21.47 1.65 -0.53
N ALA A 185 22.37 1.08 -1.31
CA ALA A 185 23.77 0.86 -0.96
C ALA A 185 24.65 1.87 -1.72
N GLU A 186 25.39 2.68 -0.98
CA GLU A 186 26.36 3.61 -1.55
C GLU A 186 27.79 3.20 -1.23
N PHE A 187 28.70 3.39 -2.20
CA PHE A 187 30.11 3.06 -2.05
C PHE A 187 31.00 4.17 -2.63
N ASN A 188 32.00 4.58 -1.89
CA ASN A 188 33.00 5.51 -2.40
C ASN A 188 33.98 4.78 -3.32
N LEU A 189 33.89 5.04 -4.60
CA LEU A 189 34.70 4.41 -5.65
C LEU A 189 35.96 5.20 -6.03
N THR A 190 36.25 6.33 -5.41
CA THR A 190 37.28 7.28 -5.81
C THR A 190 38.65 6.63 -6.04
N LYS A 191 39.08 5.75 -5.14
CA LYS A 191 40.39 5.09 -5.24
C LYS A 191 40.45 3.96 -6.26
N TYR A 192 39.28 3.48 -6.73
CA TYR A 192 39.19 2.34 -7.65
C TYR A 192 39.00 2.77 -9.11
N LEU A 193 38.46 3.98 -9.32
CA LEU A 193 38.16 4.52 -10.65
C LEU A 193 39.31 5.38 -11.18
N LYS A 194 39.42 5.40 -12.51
CA LYS A 194 40.31 6.26 -13.27
C LYS A 194 39.55 6.98 -14.36
N PRO A 195 39.98 8.17 -14.84
CA PRO A 195 39.37 8.80 -16.01
C PRO A 195 39.37 7.85 -17.22
N GLY A 196 38.27 7.85 -17.99
CA GLY A 196 38.11 6.96 -19.12
C GLY A 196 37.52 5.62 -18.77
N LYS A 197 37.98 4.54 -19.43
CA LYS A 197 37.41 3.20 -19.33
C LYS A 197 37.65 2.54 -17.99
N ASN A 198 36.56 2.05 -17.38
CA ASN A 198 36.57 1.27 -16.13
C ASN A 198 35.59 0.11 -16.25
N LEU A 199 35.78 -0.92 -15.44
CA LEU A 199 34.86 -2.05 -15.30
C LEU A 199 34.23 -2.01 -13.92
N ILE A 200 32.91 -2.05 -13.85
CA ILE A 200 32.15 -2.34 -12.65
C ILE A 200 31.61 -3.76 -12.75
N ALA A 201 31.74 -4.54 -11.71
CA ALA A 201 31.17 -5.88 -11.59
C ALA A 201 30.54 -6.05 -10.21
N PHE A 202 29.38 -6.72 -10.18
CA PHE A 202 28.77 -7.08 -8.90
C PHE A 202 28.07 -8.44 -9.00
N GLN A 203 27.90 -9.08 -7.84
CA GLN A 203 27.26 -10.39 -7.72
C GLN A 203 26.20 -10.35 -6.65
N VAL A 204 25.06 -10.94 -6.93
CA VAL A 204 23.84 -10.94 -6.12
C VAL A 204 23.42 -12.37 -5.87
N PHE A 205 23.04 -12.69 -4.63
CA PHE A 205 22.46 -13.98 -4.25
C PHE A 205 20.96 -13.82 -4.07
N ARG A 206 20.19 -14.84 -4.46
CA ARG A 206 18.75 -14.87 -4.23
C ARG A 206 18.41 -14.78 -2.75
N TRP A 207 19.19 -15.49 -1.91
CA TRP A 207 19.01 -15.55 -0.46
C TRP A 207 20.34 -15.38 0.26
N CYS A 208 20.29 -14.64 1.36
CA CYS A 208 21.36 -14.50 2.34
C CYS A 208 20.78 -14.59 3.75
N ASP A 209 21.61 -14.54 4.80
CA ASP A 209 21.11 -14.53 6.19
C ASP A 209 20.18 -13.35 6.47
N GLY A 210 20.39 -12.19 5.82
CA GLY A 210 19.47 -11.04 5.86
C GLY A 210 18.07 -11.36 5.37
N THR A 211 17.86 -12.40 4.53
CA THR A 211 16.54 -12.85 4.06
C THR A 211 15.66 -13.32 5.22
N TYR A 212 16.23 -13.75 6.35
CA TYR A 212 15.47 -14.08 7.55
C TYR A 212 14.73 -12.88 8.18
N LEU A 213 15.10 -11.66 7.82
CA LEU A 213 14.41 -10.42 8.22
C LEU A 213 13.57 -9.82 7.10
N GLU A 214 13.40 -10.52 5.98
CA GLU A 214 12.66 -10.07 4.80
C GLU A 214 11.58 -11.09 4.41
N ASP A 215 10.81 -11.53 5.42
CA ASP A 215 9.78 -12.57 5.28
C ASP A 215 8.37 -11.97 5.08
N GLN A 216 8.29 -10.86 4.35
CA GLN A 216 7.04 -10.17 4.08
C GLN A 216 6.03 -11.07 3.34
N ASP A 217 4.74 -10.89 3.61
CA ASP A 217 3.64 -11.39 2.79
C ASP A 217 3.68 -10.72 1.41
N PHE A 218 4.57 -11.22 0.54
CA PHE A 218 4.84 -10.59 -0.75
C PHE A 218 5.53 -11.55 -1.72
N LEU A 219 5.59 -11.16 -2.98
CA LEU A 219 6.42 -11.83 -3.98
C LEU A 219 7.90 -11.86 -3.59
N ARG A 220 8.58 -12.94 -3.94
CA ARG A 220 10.03 -13.09 -3.83
C ARG A 220 10.63 -13.00 -5.24
N LEU A 221 11.21 -11.83 -5.54
CA LEU A 221 11.86 -11.53 -6.80
C LEU A 221 13.29 -11.05 -6.52
N SER A 222 14.19 -11.32 -7.43
CA SER A 222 15.63 -11.09 -7.24
C SER A 222 16.21 -10.16 -8.31
N GLY A 223 17.27 -9.46 -7.99
CA GLY A 223 17.95 -8.56 -8.90
C GLY A 223 17.97 -7.11 -8.42
N VAL A 224 17.91 -6.17 -9.35
CA VAL A 224 18.02 -4.73 -9.08
C VAL A 224 16.66 -4.06 -9.27
N GLY A 225 16.07 -3.59 -8.16
CA GLY A 225 14.69 -3.06 -8.16
C GLY A 225 14.57 -1.55 -8.41
N ARG A 226 15.64 -0.78 -8.25
CA ARG A 226 15.62 0.68 -8.36
C ARG A 226 16.85 1.19 -9.10
N ASP A 227 16.84 2.50 -9.42
CA ASP A 227 17.91 3.16 -10.18
C ASP A 227 19.30 2.96 -9.59
N CYS A 228 20.29 2.87 -10.51
CA CYS A 228 21.71 2.83 -10.20
C CYS A 228 22.43 3.96 -10.94
N TYR A 229 23.32 4.65 -10.24
CA TYR A 229 24.10 5.75 -10.85
C TYR A 229 25.41 6.00 -10.11
N LEU A 230 26.30 6.70 -10.77
CA LEU A 230 27.44 7.36 -10.13
C LEU A 230 27.15 8.82 -9.96
N TYR A 231 27.70 9.39 -8.87
CA TYR A 231 27.71 10.84 -8.69
C TYR A 231 29.06 11.29 -8.15
N ALA A 232 29.45 12.52 -8.58
CA ALA A 232 30.72 13.08 -8.23
C ALA A 232 30.57 14.31 -7.34
N ARG A 233 31.44 14.44 -6.32
CA ARG A 233 31.42 15.57 -5.39
C ARG A 233 32.85 16.13 -5.22
N THR A 234 32.94 17.40 -4.89
CA THR A 234 34.24 17.99 -4.48
C THR A 234 34.72 17.32 -3.18
N PRO A 235 36.01 17.34 -2.84
CA PRO A 235 36.51 16.70 -1.60
C PRO A 235 35.96 17.31 -0.30
N LYS A 236 35.38 18.51 -0.38
CA LYS A 236 34.65 19.17 0.72
C LYS A 236 33.20 19.24 0.34
N TYR A 237 32.34 18.63 1.14
CA TYR A 237 30.90 18.54 0.84
C TYR A 237 30.06 18.41 2.11
N ILE A 238 28.76 18.62 1.96
CA ILE A 238 27.75 18.39 3.00
C ILE A 238 27.42 16.90 3.02
N GLN A 239 27.92 16.15 4.00
CA GLN A 239 27.71 14.71 4.11
C GLN A 239 26.28 14.35 4.49
N ASP A 240 25.63 15.19 5.32
CA ASP A 240 24.23 15.03 5.69
C ASP A 240 23.63 16.41 5.95
N ILE A 241 22.36 16.59 5.61
CA ILE A 241 21.57 17.79 5.87
C ILE A 241 20.20 17.42 6.41
N ARG A 242 19.92 17.83 7.64
CA ARG A 242 18.64 17.57 8.31
C ARG A 242 17.92 18.88 8.56
N VAL A 243 16.61 18.86 8.25
CA VAL A 243 15.72 19.97 8.51
C VAL A 243 14.66 19.53 9.52
N THR A 244 14.48 20.33 10.57
CA THR A 244 13.47 20.11 11.59
C THR A 244 12.61 21.36 11.69
N PRO A 245 11.53 21.45 10.87
CA PRO A 245 10.55 22.51 11.01
C PRO A 245 9.69 22.24 12.24
N ASP A 246 9.43 23.28 13.03
CA ASP A 246 8.54 23.25 14.17
C ASP A 246 7.63 24.49 14.19
N LEU A 247 6.57 24.43 14.97
CA LEU A 247 5.63 25.52 15.18
C LEU A 247 5.57 25.88 16.67
N ASP A 248 5.28 27.13 16.97
CA ASP A 248 5.07 27.58 18.34
C ASP A 248 3.83 26.90 19.00
N ALA A 249 3.57 27.21 20.25
CA ALA A 249 2.43 26.62 20.98
C ALA A 249 1.06 27.07 20.45
N GLN A 250 1.00 28.12 19.65
CA GLN A 250 -0.20 28.62 18.97
C GLN A 250 -0.29 28.18 17.52
N TYR A 251 0.65 27.34 17.07
CA TYR A 251 0.77 26.87 15.67
C TYR A 251 0.82 28.03 14.65
N LYS A 252 1.32 29.20 15.06
CA LYS A 252 1.35 30.42 14.25
C LYS A 252 2.71 30.61 13.60
N ASP A 253 3.73 30.85 14.42
CA ASP A 253 5.07 31.13 13.95
C ASP A 253 5.93 29.86 13.90
N GLY A 254 6.86 29.83 12.95
CA GLY A 254 7.69 28.66 12.68
C GLY A 254 9.16 28.88 13.05
N THR A 255 9.83 27.80 13.43
CA THR A 255 11.29 27.72 13.52
C THR A 255 11.77 26.57 12.65
N LEU A 256 12.78 26.82 11.82
CA LEU A 256 13.45 25.79 11.03
C LEU A 256 14.86 25.58 11.59
N ASN A 257 15.08 24.46 12.27
CA ASN A 257 16.44 24.03 12.59
C ASN A 257 17.04 23.34 11.37
N VAL A 258 18.26 23.76 10.98
CA VAL A 258 19.05 23.12 9.94
C VAL A 258 20.33 22.60 10.55
N SER A 259 20.48 21.27 10.56
CA SER A 259 21.65 20.56 11.06
C SER A 259 22.43 19.96 9.90
N LEU A 260 23.73 20.23 9.86
CA LEU A 260 24.63 19.85 8.76
C LEU A 260 25.79 19.02 9.30
N ASN A 261 26.21 18.01 8.54
CA ASN A 261 27.48 17.32 8.76
C ASN A 261 28.41 17.59 7.57
N LEU A 262 29.48 18.33 7.82
CA LEU A 262 30.39 18.81 6.78
C LEU A 262 31.66 17.94 6.73
N LYS A 263 31.96 17.39 5.57
CA LYS A 263 33.31 16.88 5.29
C LYS A 263 34.22 18.02 4.86
N GLY A 264 35.19 18.33 5.72
CA GLY A 264 36.07 19.51 5.59
C GLY A 264 35.43 20.77 6.15
N SER A 265 36.16 21.90 6.02
CA SER A 265 35.70 23.20 6.51
C SER A 265 35.10 24.02 5.37
N GLY A 266 34.02 24.75 5.66
CA GLY A 266 33.36 25.63 4.69
C GLY A 266 32.38 26.58 5.35
N THR A 267 31.75 27.45 4.53
CA THR A 267 30.59 28.26 4.91
C THR A 267 29.40 27.75 4.13
N VAL A 268 28.29 27.48 4.82
CA VAL A 268 27.02 27.11 4.17
C VAL A 268 26.06 28.27 4.32
N ASP A 269 25.71 28.87 3.18
CA ASP A 269 24.63 29.84 3.12
C ASP A 269 23.32 29.12 2.90
N LEU A 270 22.32 29.47 3.70
CA LEU A 270 20.98 28.89 3.71
C LEU A 270 19.98 29.96 3.26
N LYS A 271 19.14 29.59 2.30
CA LYS A 271 18.08 30.46 1.78
C LYS A 271 16.78 29.66 1.71
N LEU A 272 15.76 30.09 2.42
CA LEU A 272 14.42 29.49 2.40
C LEU A 272 13.52 30.25 1.43
N LEU A 273 12.94 29.50 0.48
CA LEU A 273 12.02 30.05 -0.53
C LEU A 273 10.61 29.51 -0.27
N ASP A 274 9.59 30.35 -0.42
CA ASP A 274 8.19 29.93 -0.40
C ASP A 274 7.79 29.19 -1.69
N LYS A 275 6.52 28.75 -1.76
CA LYS A 275 5.97 28.04 -2.93
C LYS A 275 6.00 28.85 -4.24
N ALA A 276 6.13 30.17 -4.16
CA ALA A 276 6.25 31.05 -5.31
C ALA A 276 7.71 31.35 -5.69
N GLY A 277 8.67 30.78 -4.93
CA GLY A 277 10.10 31.01 -5.13
C GLY A 277 10.62 32.31 -4.50
N LYS A 278 9.80 33.01 -3.68
CA LYS A 278 10.23 34.21 -2.97
C LYS A 278 11.03 33.83 -1.72
N GLU A 279 12.14 34.52 -1.50
CA GLU A 279 12.95 34.39 -0.29
C GLU A 279 12.17 34.86 0.95
N VAL A 280 12.10 34.02 1.97
CA VAL A 280 11.39 34.30 3.23
C VAL A 280 12.30 34.32 4.45
N ALA A 281 13.45 33.67 4.38
CA ALA A 281 14.48 33.70 5.43
C ALA A 281 15.84 33.28 4.89
N THR A 282 16.90 33.80 5.53
CA THR A 282 18.29 33.41 5.27
C THR A 282 19.08 33.20 6.54
N SER A 283 20.09 32.36 6.47
CA SER A 283 21.08 32.16 7.53
C SER A 283 22.42 31.75 6.92
N SER A 284 23.49 31.81 7.70
CA SER A 284 24.80 31.33 7.27
C SER A 284 25.52 30.70 8.45
N VAL A 285 26.14 29.55 8.20
CA VAL A 285 26.92 28.84 9.24
C VAL A 285 28.28 28.47 8.68
N LYS A 286 29.33 28.70 9.46
CA LYS A 286 30.72 28.36 9.12
C LYS A 286 31.24 27.32 10.10
N GLY A 287 31.86 26.28 9.57
CA GLY A 287 32.41 25.24 10.42
C GLY A 287 32.96 24.03 9.69
N SER A 288 33.06 22.91 10.41
CA SER A 288 33.52 21.60 9.96
C SER A 288 32.87 20.54 10.86
N GLY A 289 32.59 19.36 10.33
CA GLY A 289 31.81 18.34 11.05
C GLY A 289 30.38 18.77 11.29
N LYS A 290 29.83 18.49 12.47
CA LYS A 290 28.44 18.83 12.81
C LYS A 290 28.31 20.30 13.18
N VAL A 291 27.45 21.03 12.46
CA VAL A 291 27.08 22.43 12.71
C VAL A 291 25.56 22.58 12.54
N SER A 292 24.97 23.56 13.21
CA SER A 292 23.53 23.83 13.09
C SER A 292 23.21 25.32 13.22
N THR A 293 22.05 25.70 12.71
CA THR A 293 21.49 27.05 12.86
C THR A 293 19.98 27.00 12.84
N ASP A 294 19.35 27.98 13.49
CA ASP A 294 17.90 28.16 13.49
C ASP A 294 17.52 29.35 12.61
N MET A 295 16.38 29.22 11.92
CA MET A 295 15.75 30.28 11.13
C MET A 295 14.33 30.48 11.66
N ALA A 296 13.99 31.72 12.02
CA ALA A 296 12.64 32.08 12.45
C ALA A 296 11.80 32.50 11.22
N ILE A 297 10.60 31.96 11.09
CA ILE A 297 9.67 32.23 9.98
C ILE A 297 8.32 32.70 10.56
N SER A 298 7.95 33.94 10.27
CA SER A 298 6.66 34.45 10.73
C SER A 298 5.51 33.86 9.93
N ASN A 299 4.58 33.24 10.64
CA ASN A 299 3.34 32.67 10.13
C ASN A 299 3.50 31.88 8.81
N PRO A 300 4.33 30.82 8.78
CA PRO A 300 4.46 30.01 7.56
C PRO A 300 3.14 29.32 7.21
N GLU A 301 2.90 29.09 5.92
CA GLU A 301 1.85 28.16 5.48
C GLU A 301 2.22 26.75 5.96
N LYS A 302 1.25 26.07 6.58
CA LYS A 302 1.48 24.76 7.21
C LYS A 302 1.29 23.63 6.21
N TRP A 303 2.09 22.58 6.37
CA TRP A 303 1.92 21.35 5.63
C TRP A 303 0.94 20.43 6.33
N THR A 304 -0.04 19.91 5.59
CA THR A 304 -0.96 18.84 5.99
C THR A 304 -1.31 17.98 4.77
N ALA A 305 -1.91 16.80 4.95
CA ALA A 305 -2.41 16.02 3.81
C ALA A 305 -3.55 16.72 3.05
N GLU A 306 -4.27 17.65 3.68
CA GLU A 306 -5.31 18.47 3.06
C GLU A 306 -4.73 19.70 2.33
N THR A 307 -3.64 20.25 2.83
CA THR A 307 -2.98 21.46 2.32
C THR A 307 -1.47 21.27 2.30
N PRO A 308 -0.91 20.53 1.31
CA PRO A 308 0.51 20.13 1.31
C PRO A 308 1.43 21.26 0.79
N VAL A 309 1.58 22.31 1.58
CA VAL A 309 2.42 23.45 1.21
C VAL A 309 3.87 23.16 1.54
N LEU A 310 4.74 23.25 0.55
CA LEU A 310 6.18 23.04 0.65
C LEU A 310 6.95 24.33 0.38
N TYR A 311 7.93 24.58 1.22
CA TYR A 311 9.03 25.52 1.02
C TYR A 311 10.22 24.80 0.40
N THR A 312 11.20 25.55 -0.11
CA THR A 312 12.46 25.01 -0.61
C THR A 312 13.62 25.69 0.11
N LEU A 313 14.37 24.91 0.89
CA LEU A 313 15.63 25.33 1.47
C LEU A 313 16.73 25.09 0.44
N ILE A 314 17.49 26.14 0.10
CA ILE A 314 18.71 26.05 -0.70
C ILE A 314 19.89 26.16 0.23
N ALA A 315 20.70 25.09 0.32
CA ALA A 315 21.94 25.06 1.08
C ALA A 315 23.12 25.14 0.12
N THR A 316 23.85 26.26 0.14
CA THR A 316 25.01 26.52 -0.72
C THR A 316 26.30 26.41 0.07
N LEU A 317 27.10 25.39 -0.17
CA LEU A 317 28.42 25.25 0.42
C LEU A 317 29.45 26.08 -0.36
N LYS A 318 30.20 26.90 0.36
CA LYS A 318 31.26 27.77 -0.19
C LYS A 318 32.63 27.45 0.42
N ASN A 319 33.64 27.51 -0.43
CA ASN A 319 35.05 27.52 -0.05
C ASN A 319 35.66 28.90 -0.44
N GLY A 320 35.73 29.81 0.52
CA GLY A 320 35.97 31.22 0.25
C GLY A 320 34.74 31.82 -0.49
N SER A 321 35.00 32.44 -1.65
CA SER A 321 33.96 33.01 -2.53
C SER A 321 33.35 31.99 -3.51
N ASN A 322 33.97 30.83 -3.66
CA ASN A 322 33.57 29.84 -4.67
C ASN A 322 32.50 28.87 -4.12
N THR A 323 31.39 28.78 -4.85
CA THR A 323 30.40 27.74 -4.62
C THR A 323 31.00 26.38 -4.95
N THR A 324 30.87 25.41 -4.05
CA THR A 324 31.32 24.03 -4.24
C THR A 324 30.19 23.09 -4.56
N GLU A 325 29.03 23.29 -3.93
CA GLU A 325 27.79 22.52 -4.22
C GLU A 325 26.58 23.26 -3.67
N VAL A 326 25.41 22.91 -4.23
CA VAL A 326 24.10 23.44 -3.83
C VAL A 326 23.14 22.27 -3.65
N ILE A 327 22.50 22.19 -2.47
CA ILE A 327 21.54 21.14 -2.14
C ILE A 327 20.16 21.78 -1.90
N PRO A 328 19.14 21.44 -2.69
CA PRO A 328 17.76 21.81 -2.42
C PRO A 328 17.11 20.79 -1.48
N VAL A 329 16.39 21.27 -0.47
CA VAL A 329 15.61 20.42 0.44
C VAL A 329 14.19 20.97 0.53
N LYS A 330 13.18 20.09 0.36
CA LYS A 330 11.78 20.46 0.58
C LYS A 330 11.47 20.51 2.08
N VAL A 331 10.74 21.54 2.49
CA VAL A 331 10.41 21.80 3.90
C VAL A 331 8.91 22.00 4.03
N GLY A 332 8.25 21.20 4.85
CA GLY A 332 6.86 21.39 5.25
C GLY A 332 6.76 21.76 6.72
N PHE A 333 6.28 22.96 7.02
CA PHE A 333 6.10 23.38 8.41
C PHE A 333 4.91 22.66 9.03
N ARG A 334 5.19 21.81 10.00
CA ARG A 334 4.20 21.06 10.78
C ARG A 334 4.73 20.71 12.15
N LYS A 335 3.79 20.47 13.05
CA LYS A 335 4.05 19.94 14.39
C LYS A 335 3.21 18.69 14.61
N ILE A 336 3.84 17.62 15.11
CA ILE A 336 3.17 16.37 15.48
C ILE A 336 3.28 16.23 16.99
N GLU A 337 2.17 15.91 17.64
CA GLU A 337 2.12 15.76 19.10
C GLU A 337 1.30 14.53 19.45
N LEU A 338 1.73 13.82 20.49
CA LEU A 338 0.93 12.80 21.18
C LEU A 338 0.33 13.42 22.44
N LYS A 339 -0.98 13.57 22.47
CA LYS A 339 -1.67 14.23 23.58
C LYS A 339 -3.08 13.67 23.75
N ASN A 340 -3.47 13.37 24.99
CA ASN A 340 -4.79 12.84 25.33
C ASN A 340 -5.16 11.57 24.54
N ALA A 341 -4.22 10.64 24.42
CA ALA A 341 -4.34 9.43 23.60
C ALA A 341 -4.72 9.71 22.13
N GLN A 342 -4.25 10.80 21.56
CA GLN A 342 -4.43 11.16 20.17
C GLN A 342 -3.12 11.67 19.56
N ILE A 343 -2.93 11.38 18.28
CA ILE A 343 -1.93 12.06 17.45
C ILE A 343 -2.56 13.33 16.90
N LEU A 344 -1.88 14.44 17.15
CA LEU A 344 -2.26 15.75 16.62
C LEU A 344 -1.30 16.16 15.54
N VAL A 345 -1.82 16.68 14.43
CA VAL A 345 -1.06 17.38 13.40
C VAL A 345 -1.47 18.86 13.47
N ASN A 346 -0.52 19.74 13.72
CA ASN A 346 -0.78 21.18 13.88
C ASN A 346 -1.94 21.45 14.87
N GLY A 347 -1.96 20.70 15.97
CA GLY A 347 -2.97 20.82 17.01
C GLY A 347 -4.33 20.17 16.73
N GLN A 348 -4.54 19.54 15.58
CA GLN A 348 -5.79 18.88 15.21
C GLN A 348 -5.67 17.35 15.28
N PRO A 349 -6.66 16.65 15.87
CA PRO A 349 -6.67 15.19 15.98
C PRO A 349 -7.13 14.54 14.68
N VAL A 350 -6.28 14.56 13.67
CA VAL A 350 -6.60 14.05 12.33
C VAL A 350 -7.01 12.59 12.31
N LEU A 351 -7.81 12.19 11.31
CA LEU A 351 -8.19 10.82 11.06
C LEU A 351 -7.31 10.22 9.94
N PHE A 352 -6.78 9.02 10.19
CA PHE A 352 -5.96 8.29 9.23
C PHE A 352 -6.84 7.35 8.40
N LYS A 353 -7.23 7.81 7.22
CA LYS A 353 -7.99 7.10 6.19
C LYS A 353 -6.99 6.35 5.30
N GLY A 354 -6.44 5.25 5.83
CA GLY A 354 -5.23 4.63 5.33
C GLY A 354 -5.42 3.37 4.51
N ALA A 355 -4.39 3.03 3.73
CA ALA A 355 -4.19 1.73 3.11
C ALA A 355 -2.72 1.32 3.19
N ASP A 356 -2.46 0.03 3.30
CA ASP A 356 -1.14 -0.59 3.19
C ASP A 356 -0.75 -0.67 1.71
N ARG A 357 0.48 -0.28 1.36
CA ARG A 357 0.93 -0.28 -0.03
C ARG A 357 2.23 -1.03 -0.21
N HIS A 358 2.17 -2.13 -0.96
CA HIS A 358 3.36 -2.74 -1.54
C HIS A 358 3.86 -1.94 -2.76
N GLU A 359 5.18 -1.79 -2.89
CA GLU A 359 5.82 -1.16 -4.06
C GLU A 359 5.89 -2.19 -5.19
N MET A 360 4.86 -2.20 -6.04
CA MET A 360 4.65 -3.25 -7.03
C MET A 360 4.05 -2.74 -8.34
N ASP A 361 4.53 -3.29 -9.46
CA ASP A 361 3.99 -3.14 -10.81
C ASP A 361 3.75 -4.53 -11.43
N PRO A 362 2.62 -4.78 -12.14
CA PRO A 362 2.32 -6.10 -12.70
C PRO A 362 3.29 -6.55 -13.80
N ASP A 363 4.01 -5.63 -14.44
CA ASP A 363 4.98 -5.92 -15.50
C ASP A 363 6.42 -5.79 -15.02
N GLY A 364 6.67 -4.93 -14.03
CA GLY A 364 7.99 -4.60 -13.51
C GLY A 364 8.34 -5.24 -12.15
N GLY A 365 7.38 -5.86 -11.47
CA GLY A 365 7.59 -6.33 -10.09
C GLY A 365 7.97 -5.17 -9.17
N TYR A 366 9.16 -5.20 -8.56
CA TYR A 366 9.67 -4.12 -7.69
C TYR A 366 10.15 -2.88 -8.45
N VAL A 367 10.23 -2.94 -9.79
CA VAL A 367 10.60 -1.80 -10.62
C VAL A 367 9.33 -1.00 -10.94
N VAL A 368 9.07 0.03 -10.16
CA VAL A 368 7.87 0.87 -10.28
C VAL A 368 8.23 2.23 -10.86
N SER A 369 7.56 2.61 -11.96
CA SER A 369 7.85 3.89 -12.62
C SER A 369 7.28 5.09 -11.85
N PRO A 370 7.83 6.31 -12.06
CA PRO A 370 7.28 7.54 -11.50
C PRO A 370 5.80 7.75 -11.84
N GLU A 371 5.40 7.42 -13.07
CA GLU A 371 4.02 7.55 -13.55
C GLU A 371 3.08 6.61 -12.79
N ARG A 372 3.54 5.39 -12.48
CA ARG A 372 2.78 4.42 -11.69
C ARG A 372 2.60 4.90 -10.25
N MET A 373 3.64 5.44 -9.62
CA MET A 373 3.56 6.02 -8.28
C MET A 373 2.56 7.20 -8.24
N ILE A 374 2.60 8.09 -9.25
CA ILE A 374 1.63 9.19 -9.36
C ILE A 374 0.21 8.66 -9.59
N GLN A 375 0.05 7.60 -10.37
CA GLN A 375 -1.26 6.94 -10.57
C GLN A 375 -1.81 6.38 -9.26
N ASP A 376 -0.96 5.73 -8.44
CA ASP A 376 -1.35 5.22 -7.13
C ASP A 376 -1.87 6.36 -6.24
N ILE A 377 -1.13 7.46 -6.13
CA ILE A 377 -1.57 8.63 -5.34
C ILE A 377 -2.84 9.25 -5.91
N LYS A 378 -2.98 9.30 -7.24
CA LYS A 378 -4.21 9.79 -7.88
C LYS A 378 -5.41 8.97 -7.47
N VAL A 379 -5.32 7.64 -7.54
CA VAL A 379 -6.40 6.73 -7.09
C VAL A 379 -6.68 6.93 -5.60
N MET A 380 -5.65 7.06 -4.75
CA MET A 380 -5.85 7.36 -3.33
C MET A 380 -6.66 8.64 -3.13
N LYS A 381 -6.33 9.72 -3.86
CA LYS A 381 -7.09 10.98 -3.80
C LYS A 381 -8.52 10.85 -4.35
N GLU A 382 -8.72 10.07 -5.41
CA GLU A 382 -10.05 9.81 -6.00
C GLU A 382 -10.99 9.11 -5.01
N TYR A 383 -10.43 8.30 -4.09
CA TYR A 383 -11.20 7.52 -3.11
C TYR A 383 -10.99 7.98 -1.66
N ASN A 384 -10.58 9.23 -1.45
CA ASN A 384 -10.45 9.86 -0.14
C ASN A 384 -9.44 9.21 0.82
N ILE A 385 -8.50 8.39 0.34
CA ILE A 385 -7.38 7.88 1.11
C ILE A 385 -6.40 9.02 1.36
N ASN A 386 -6.07 9.28 2.62
CA ASN A 386 -5.16 10.36 3.03
C ASN A 386 -3.87 9.87 3.69
N ALA A 387 -3.75 8.56 3.90
CA ALA A 387 -2.61 7.97 4.58
C ALA A 387 -2.17 6.66 3.91
N VAL A 388 -0.89 6.34 4.00
CA VAL A 388 -0.30 5.09 3.50
C VAL A 388 0.71 4.55 4.51
N ARG A 389 0.71 3.23 4.73
CA ARG A 389 1.83 2.53 5.37
C ARG A 389 2.65 1.85 4.28
N THR A 390 3.97 2.10 4.28
CA THR A 390 4.87 1.41 3.36
C THR A 390 5.12 0.00 3.88
N CYS A 391 4.32 -0.94 3.43
CA CYS A 391 4.35 -2.32 3.92
C CYS A 391 5.31 -3.18 3.08
N HIS A 392 6.22 -3.92 3.68
CA HIS A 392 6.71 -3.78 5.05
C HIS A 392 8.19 -3.42 4.98
N TYR A 393 8.50 -2.32 4.29
CA TYR A 393 9.86 -1.86 3.97
C TYR A 393 9.86 -0.41 3.46
N PRO A 394 11.02 0.26 3.44
CA PRO A 394 11.12 1.59 2.83
C PRO A 394 10.89 1.55 1.30
N ASP A 395 9.96 2.37 0.81
CA ASP A 395 9.70 2.56 -0.61
C ASP A 395 10.83 3.34 -1.31
N ASN A 396 10.71 3.51 -2.64
CA ASN A 396 11.58 4.40 -3.41
C ASN A 396 11.54 5.84 -2.86
N ASN A 397 12.68 6.53 -2.85
CA ASN A 397 12.78 7.92 -2.37
C ASN A 397 11.76 8.85 -3.04
N LEU A 398 11.49 8.65 -4.33
CA LEU A 398 10.50 9.42 -5.07
C LEU A 398 9.08 9.27 -4.50
N TRP A 399 8.73 8.12 -3.93
CA TRP A 399 7.43 7.90 -3.30
C TRP A 399 7.17 8.92 -2.18
N TYR A 400 8.17 9.14 -1.32
CA TYR A 400 8.06 10.11 -0.21
C TYR A 400 8.01 11.54 -0.72
N ASP A 401 8.81 11.89 -1.75
CA ASP A 401 8.75 13.21 -2.40
C ASP A 401 7.34 13.47 -2.98
N LEU A 402 6.71 12.45 -3.57
CA LEU A 402 5.35 12.54 -4.10
C LEU A 402 4.30 12.63 -2.98
N CYS A 403 4.46 11.89 -1.87
CA CYS A 403 3.60 12.02 -0.70
C CYS A 403 3.70 13.42 -0.06
N ASP A 404 4.91 13.98 0.02
CA ASP A 404 5.13 15.37 0.47
C ASP A 404 4.40 16.37 -0.42
N LYS A 405 4.51 16.19 -1.73
CA LYS A 405 3.96 17.10 -2.75
C LYS A 405 2.43 17.03 -2.84
N TYR A 406 1.87 15.84 -2.78
CA TYR A 406 0.45 15.62 -3.02
C TYR A 406 -0.38 15.49 -1.73
N GLY A 407 0.27 15.46 -0.57
CA GLY A 407 -0.40 15.42 0.72
C GLY A 407 -0.96 14.03 1.07
N ILE A 408 -0.08 13.09 1.34
CA ILE A 408 -0.40 11.79 1.93
C ILE A 408 0.39 11.64 3.22
N TYR A 409 -0.25 11.31 4.33
CA TYR A 409 0.44 10.94 5.57
C TYR A 409 1.11 9.57 5.39
N VAL A 410 2.32 9.41 5.89
CA VAL A 410 3.11 8.19 5.71
C VAL A 410 3.49 7.58 7.05
N VAL A 411 3.25 6.28 7.18
CA VAL A 411 3.94 5.41 8.13
C VAL A 411 5.13 4.79 7.42
N ALA A 412 6.33 5.22 7.74
CA ALA A 412 7.56 4.72 7.14
C ALA A 412 8.08 3.51 7.92
N GLU A 413 8.00 2.32 7.31
CA GLU A 413 8.33 1.07 7.98
C GLU A 413 9.72 0.57 7.63
N ALA A 414 10.44 0.06 8.63
CA ALA A 414 11.75 -0.57 8.46
C ALA A 414 11.59 -1.96 7.82
N ASN A 415 12.57 -2.36 7.02
CA ASN A 415 12.60 -3.65 6.34
C ASN A 415 12.95 -4.79 7.31
N VAL A 416 12.03 -5.10 8.24
CA VAL A 416 12.19 -6.14 9.26
C VAL A 416 10.90 -6.93 9.39
N GLU A 417 10.91 -8.16 8.91
CA GLU A 417 9.86 -9.15 9.14
C GLU A 417 10.46 -10.55 9.28
N SER A 418 10.01 -11.32 10.27
CA SER A 418 10.45 -12.69 10.49
C SER A 418 9.31 -13.62 10.90
N HIS A 419 8.16 -13.48 10.22
CA HIS A 419 6.92 -14.17 10.53
C HIS A 419 7.07 -15.69 10.61
N GLY A 420 7.85 -16.30 9.70
CA GLY A 420 8.15 -17.72 9.68
C GLY A 420 8.95 -18.26 10.88
N MET A 421 9.50 -17.39 11.74
CA MET A 421 10.11 -17.78 13.02
C MET A 421 9.11 -17.73 14.18
N GLY A 422 7.89 -17.23 13.95
CA GLY A 422 6.83 -17.05 14.93
C GLY A 422 7.14 -15.96 15.97
N TYR A 423 6.23 -15.76 16.91
CA TYR A 423 6.28 -14.66 17.89
C TYR A 423 6.76 -15.10 19.29
N GLY A 424 7.07 -16.38 19.45
CA GLY A 424 7.47 -16.98 20.73
C GLY A 424 8.97 -16.85 21.02
N ASP A 425 9.57 -17.93 21.59
CA ASP A 425 10.98 -17.91 22.01
C ASP A 425 11.96 -18.02 20.85
N LYS A 426 11.51 -18.44 19.67
CA LYS A 426 12.36 -18.58 18.48
C LYS A 426 12.40 -17.33 17.61
N THR A 427 11.62 -16.29 17.98
CA THR A 427 11.64 -15.04 17.19
C THR A 427 13.01 -14.42 17.13
N LEU A 428 13.36 -13.85 15.97
CA LEU A 428 14.65 -13.17 15.78
C LEU A 428 14.74 -11.87 16.58
N ALA A 429 13.64 -11.32 17.04
CA ALA A 429 13.59 -10.19 17.97
C ALA A 429 14.33 -10.44 19.30
N LYS A 430 14.45 -11.74 19.70
CA LYS A 430 15.18 -12.21 20.89
C LYS A 430 16.58 -12.77 20.59
N ASN A 431 16.93 -12.95 19.32
CA ASN A 431 18.20 -13.52 18.92
C ASN A 431 19.27 -12.42 18.81
N PRO A 432 20.31 -12.41 19.67
CA PRO A 432 21.35 -11.39 19.65
C PRO A 432 22.19 -11.37 18.36
N LEU A 433 22.26 -12.47 17.62
CA LEU A 433 22.95 -12.52 16.33
C LEU A 433 22.33 -11.56 15.29
N PHE A 434 21.02 -11.28 15.38
CA PHE A 434 20.31 -10.38 14.49
C PHE A 434 20.14 -8.96 15.05
N ALA A 435 20.69 -8.66 16.24
CA ALA A 435 20.54 -7.34 16.88
C ALA A 435 21.07 -6.21 16.00
N LYS A 436 22.26 -6.41 15.39
CA LYS A 436 22.87 -5.43 14.49
C LYS A 436 22.00 -5.18 13.27
N ALA A 437 21.47 -6.22 12.64
CA ALA A 437 20.62 -6.12 11.45
C ALA A 437 19.31 -5.39 11.75
N HIS A 438 18.61 -5.69 12.87
CA HIS A 438 17.42 -4.95 13.30
C HIS A 438 17.72 -3.46 13.47
N MET A 439 18.82 -3.15 14.20
CA MET A 439 19.20 -1.77 14.47
C MET A 439 19.55 -1.00 13.19
N GLU A 440 20.39 -1.55 12.31
CA GLU A 440 20.81 -0.89 11.09
C GLU A 440 19.64 -0.61 10.14
N ARG A 441 18.71 -1.55 9.97
CA ARG A 441 17.51 -1.38 9.13
C ARG A 441 16.63 -0.25 9.64
N ASN A 442 16.42 -0.16 10.95
CA ASN A 442 15.68 0.93 11.58
C ASN A 442 16.43 2.27 11.48
N GLN A 443 17.73 2.29 11.79
CA GLN A 443 18.54 3.50 11.70
C GLN A 443 18.53 4.08 10.28
N ARG A 444 18.76 3.25 9.28
CA ARG A 444 18.84 3.67 7.89
C ARG A 444 17.50 4.17 7.35
N ASN A 445 16.37 3.55 7.75
CA ASN A 445 15.03 4.03 7.44
C ASN A 445 14.82 5.46 7.96
N VAL A 446 15.12 5.70 9.23
CA VAL A 446 14.96 7.03 9.87
C VAL A 446 15.91 8.06 9.28
N GLN A 447 17.21 7.72 9.14
CA GLN A 447 18.22 8.65 8.61
C GLN A 447 17.88 9.11 7.20
N ARG A 448 17.46 8.17 6.31
CA ARG A 448 17.09 8.47 4.95
C ARG A 448 15.83 9.33 4.87
N GLY A 449 14.80 8.97 5.63
CA GLY A 449 13.47 9.59 5.56
C GLY A 449 13.32 10.88 6.38
N TYR A 450 14.32 11.29 7.12
CA TYR A 450 14.21 12.33 8.16
C TYR A 450 13.56 13.63 7.68
N ASN A 451 13.88 14.10 6.47
CA ASN A 451 13.44 15.39 5.94
C ASN A 451 12.00 15.42 5.37
N HIS A 452 11.34 14.24 5.23
CA HIS A 452 10.01 14.18 4.61
C HIS A 452 8.90 14.62 5.59
N PRO A 453 8.17 15.72 5.30
CA PRO A 453 7.06 16.15 6.14
C PRO A 453 5.88 15.18 6.13
N SER A 454 5.72 14.37 5.08
CA SER A 454 4.66 13.36 4.98
C SER A 454 4.81 12.24 6.00
N ILE A 455 6.05 11.90 6.41
CA ILE A 455 6.27 10.86 7.41
C ILE A 455 5.80 11.36 8.78
N ILE A 456 4.75 10.72 9.30
CA ILE A 456 4.12 11.06 10.58
C ILE A 456 4.53 10.06 11.67
N PHE A 457 4.72 8.79 11.31
CA PHE A 457 5.15 7.73 12.20
C PHE A 457 6.35 6.99 11.62
N TRP A 458 7.23 6.53 12.51
CA TRP A 458 8.21 5.49 12.25
C TRP A 458 7.63 4.16 12.69
N SER A 459 7.76 3.11 11.88
CA SER A 459 7.39 1.75 12.24
C SER A 459 8.64 0.87 12.28
N LEU A 460 8.78 0.10 13.38
CA LEU A 460 9.98 -0.70 13.62
C LEU A 460 10.10 -1.93 12.70
N GLY A 461 9.00 -2.35 12.11
CA GLY A 461 8.88 -3.53 11.26
C GLY A 461 7.50 -4.15 11.36
N ASN A 462 7.36 -5.37 10.85
CA ASN A 462 6.14 -6.13 10.76
C ASN A 462 6.36 -7.56 11.28
N GLU A 463 5.37 -8.15 11.93
CA GLU A 463 5.19 -9.58 12.25
C GLU A 463 6.48 -10.35 12.62
N ALA A 464 7.32 -9.75 13.46
CA ALA A 464 8.63 -10.31 13.82
C ALA A 464 8.76 -10.64 15.33
N GLY A 465 7.65 -10.69 16.07
CA GLY A 465 7.64 -10.90 17.52
C GLY A 465 8.21 -9.70 18.29
N MET A 466 8.31 -9.82 19.61
CA MET A 466 8.84 -8.76 20.47
C MET A 466 10.04 -9.24 21.27
N GLY A 467 11.03 -8.37 21.46
CA GLY A 467 12.22 -8.66 22.25
C GLY A 467 13.23 -7.53 22.25
N PRO A 468 14.38 -7.74 22.91
CA PRO A 468 15.41 -6.71 23.13
C PRO A 468 15.88 -5.99 21.86
N ASN A 469 15.84 -6.64 20.69
CA ASN A 469 16.27 -6.03 19.44
C ASN A 469 15.33 -4.87 19.06
N PHE A 470 14.01 -5.04 19.17
CA PHE A 470 13.04 -3.96 18.91
C PHE A 470 13.00 -2.91 20.02
N GLU A 471 13.18 -3.29 21.29
CA GLU A 471 13.30 -2.35 22.42
C GLU A 471 14.45 -1.38 22.21
N ALA A 472 15.60 -1.89 21.76
CA ALA A 472 16.76 -1.07 21.41
C ALA A 472 16.48 -0.15 20.21
N CYS A 473 15.80 -0.64 19.16
CA CYS A 473 15.40 0.16 18.00
C CYS A 473 14.46 1.30 18.39
N TYR A 474 13.41 1.03 19.18
CA TYR A 474 12.51 2.06 19.71
C TYR A 474 13.28 3.13 20.47
N THR A 475 14.11 2.71 21.42
CA THR A 475 14.89 3.62 22.25
C THR A 475 15.81 4.51 21.41
N TRP A 476 16.47 3.93 20.41
CA TRP A 476 17.33 4.68 19.50
C TRP A 476 16.53 5.73 18.70
N ILE A 477 15.39 5.35 18.10
CA ILE A 477 14.59 6.27 17.30
C ILE A 477 14.06 7.44 18.16
N LYS A 478 13.56 7.17 19.37
CA LYS A 478 13.08 8.21 20.28
C LYS A 478 14.15 9.19 20.73
N ASN A 479 15.43 8.78 20.73
CA ASN A 479 16.57 9.66 20.97
C ASN A 479 16.97 10.47 19.73
N GLU A 480 16.88 9.86 18.54
CA GLU A 480 17.28 10.46 17.27
C GLU A 480 16.24 11.44 16.73
N ASP A 481 14.95 11.08 16.75
CA ASP A 481 13.85 11.89 16.28
C ASP A 481 12.75 12.04 17.34
N LYS A 482 12.71 13.21 17.96
CA LYS A 482 11.68 13.56 18.96
C LYS A 482 10.40 14.14 18.34
N SER A 483 10.38 14.35 17.04
CA SER A 483 9.30 15.04 16.34
C SER A 483 8.20 14.10 15.83
N ARG A 484 8.41 12.77 15.87
CA ARG A 484 7.48 11.77 15.35
C ARG A 484 7.21 10.67 16.37
N ALA A 485 6.03 10.07 16.27
CA ALA A 485 5.68 8.87 17.01
C ALA A 485 6.31 7.63 16.40
N VAL A 486 6.47 6.59 17.22
CA VAL A 486 6.99 5.27 16.82
C VAL A 486 5.93 4.22 17.10
N GLN A 487 5.68 3.33 16.13
CA GLN A 487 4.75 2.21 16.28
C GLN A 487 5.41 0.86 16.02
N TYR A 488 4.86 -0.18 16.64
CA TYR A 488 5.13 -1.58 16.35
C TYR A 488 4.01 -2.46 16.92
N GLU A 489 3.39 -3.29 16.10
CA GLU A 489 2.16 -4.02 16.47
C GLU A 489 2.41 -5.07 17.57
N GLN A 490 3.56 -5.78 17.54
CA GLN A 490 3.89 -6.77 18.56
C GLN A 490 4.31 -6.15 19.90
N ALA A 491 4.60 -4.86 19.94
CA ALA A 491 4.79 -4.12 21.20
C ALA A 491 3.46 -3.92 21.93
N ARG A 492 2.32 -4.08 21.26
CA ARG A 492 0.98 -3.97 21.84
C ARG A 492 0.78 -2.65 22.58
N THR A 493 0.63 -2.71 23.91
CA THR A 493 0.45 -1.53 24.79
C THR A 493 1.66 -1.23 25.67
N SER A 494 2.81 -1.87 25.43
CA SER A 494 4.05 -1.66 26.21
C SER A 494 4.63 -0.27 25.99
N GLU A 495 5.65 0.07 26.78
CA GLU A 495 6.40 1.34 26.64
C GLU A 495 7.19 1.47 25.34
N PHE A 496 7.36 0.39 24.57
CA PHE A 496 8.14 0.37 23.33
C PHE A 496 7.31 0.63 22.06
N THR A 497 6.19 1.29 22.20
CA THR A 497 5.37 1.86 21.13
C THR A 497 4.61 3.09 21.64
N ASP A 498 4.50 4.12 20.83
CA ASP A 498 3.70 5.30 21.15
C ASP A 498 2.22 5.11 20.81
N ILE A 499 1.91 4.19 19.89
CA ILE A 499 0.59 3.94 19.32
C ILE A 499 0.22 2.48 19.59
N TYR A 500 -1.01 2.23 20.00
CA TYR A 500 -1.58 0.89 19.94
C TYR A 500 -2.05 0.64 18.52
N CYS A 501 -1.31 -0.19 17.78
CA CYS A 501 -1.54 -0.46 16.36
C CYS A 501 -1.75 -1.97 16.09
N PRO A 502 -2.85 -2.57 16.60
CA PRO A 502 -3.14 -3.98 16.37
C PRO A 502 -3.49 -4.25 14.92
N MET A 503 -3.41 -5.53 14.52
CA MET A 503 -3.95 -6.04 13.26
C MET A 503 -5.33 -6.65 13.49
N TYR A 504 -6.27 -6.38 12.57
CA TYR A 504 -7.59 -7.04 12.46
C TYR A 504 -8.37 -7.12 13.78
N ARG A 505 -8.21 -6.12 14.65
CA ARG A 505 -8.97 -6.08 15.89
C ARG A 505 -10.44 -5.83 15.58
N ASP A 506 -11.31 -6.69 16.09
CA ASP A 506 -12.75 -6.63 15.87
C ASP A 506 -13.41 -5.38 16.52
N TYR A 507 -14.68 -5.15 16.19
CA TYR A 507 -15.44 -3.98 16.69
C TYR A 507 -15.53 -3.96 18.20
N LYS A 508 -15.85 -5.13 18.83
CA LYS A 508 -15.99 -5.26 20.27
C LYS A 508 -14.69 -4.97 20.99
N GLY A 509 -13.61 -5.61 20.56
CA GLY A 509 -12.30 -5.40 21.13
C GLY A 509 -11.80 -3.97 20.94
N SER A 510 -12.07 -3.33 19.79
CA SER A 510 -11.73 -1.93 19.54
C SER A 510 -12.52 -0.99 20.44
N GLU A 511 -13.83 -1.23 20.63
CA GLU A 511 -14.67 -0.44 21.53
C GLU A 511 -14.27 -0.61 23.00
N GLU A 512 -13.97 -1.84 23.44
CA GLU A 512 -13.45 -2.13 24.79
C GLU A 512 -12.14 -1.39 25.06
N TYR A 513 -11.21 -1.39 24.09
CA TYR A 513 -9.97 -0.63 24.22
C TYR A 513 -10.24 0.88 24.38
N CYS A 514 -11.13 1.44 23.55
CA CYS A 514 -11.46 2.85 23.59
C CYS A 514 -12.10 3.29 24.92
N LYS A 515 -12.85 2.40 25.58
CA LYS A 515 -13.46 2.62 26.91
C LYS A 515 -12.46 2.46 28.07
N GLY A 516 -11.31 1.85 27.82
CA GLY A 516 -10.27 1.59 28.83
C GLY A 516 -9.37 2.81 29.07
N ASP A 517 -8.54 2.72 30.13
CA ASP A 517 -7.71 3.82 30.66
C ASP A 517 -6.32 3.93 29.99
N ILE A 518 -5.99 3.09 29.04
CA ILE A 518 -4.68 3.12 28.36
C ILE A 518 -4.54 4.42 27.57
N ASP A 519 -3.51 5.20 27.86
CA ASP A 519 -3.24 6.51 27.26
C ASP A 519 -2.40 6.39 25.96
N LYS A 520 -2.90 5.62 25.00
CA LYS A 520 -2.31 5.52 23.64
C LYS A 520 -3.43 5.58 22.61
N PRO A 521 -3.22 6.27 21.47
CA PRO A 521 -4.17 6.23 20.36
C PRO A 521 -4.29 4.81 19.80
N LEU A 522 -5.48 4.44 19.38
CA LEU A 522 -5.72 3.24 18.57
C LEU A 522 -5.69 3.62 17.09
N ILE A 523 -4.74 3.05 16.35
CA ILE A 523 -4.66 3.17 14.89
C ILE A 523 -4.27 1.79 14.38
N GLN A 524 -5.19 1.05 13.77
CA GLN A 524 -4.88 -0.30 13.31
C GLN A 524 -3.87 -0.25 12.17
N CYS A 525 -2.73 -0.92 12.32
CA CYS A 525 -1.76 -0.97 11.22
C CYS A 525 -2.23 -1.84 10.06
N GLU A 526 -3.16 -2.78 10.34
CA GLU A 526 -3.89 -3.54 9.32
C GLU A 526 -5.32 -3.80 9.80
N TYR A 527 -6.30 -3.58 8.92
CA TYR A 527 -7.70 -3.94 9.14
C TYR A 527 -8.44 -4.14 7.83
N ALA A 528 -9.70 -4.60 7.91
CA ALA A 528 -10.63 -4.67 6.79
C ALA A 528 -10.01 -5.35 5.55
N HIS A 529 -9.42 -6.54 5.74
CA HIS A 529 -8.76 -7.34 4.71
C HIS A 529 -9.60 -7.45 3.44
N ALA A 530 -9.04 -7.05 2.29
CA ALA A 530 -9.79 -6.79 1.06
C ALA A 530 -9.72 -7.92 0.01
N MET A 531 -9.29 -9.13 0.40
CA MET A 531 -9.16 -10.27 -0.50
C MET A 531 -10.50 -10.65 -1.14
N GLY A 532 -10.56 -10.68 -2.47
CA GLY A 532 -11.71 -11.19 -3.22
C GLY A 532 -13.02 -10.47 -2.88
N ASN A 533 -14.06 -11.22 -2.52
CA ASN A 533 -15.36 -10.69 -2.13
C ASN A 533 -15.47 -10.52 -0.60
N SER A 534 -14.60 -9.71 -0.04
CA SER A 534 -14.52 -9.44 1.39
C SER A 534 -14.77 -7.97 1.74
N GLN A 535 -14.27 -7.50 2.87
CA GLN A 535 -14.38 -6.14 3.39
C GLN A 535 -15.82 -5.71 3.77
N GLY A 536 -16.69 -6.67 4.10
CA GLY A 536 -18.00 -6.35 4.70
C GLY A 536 -17.84 -5.74 6.10
N GLY A 537 -18.78 -4.84 6.49
CA GLY A 537 -18.77 -4.21 7.80
C GLY A 537 -17.74 -3.08 7.96
N PHE A 538 -17.30 -2.47 6.89
CA PHE A 538 -16.31 -1.37 6.94
C PHE A 538 -16.86 -0.11 7.62
N LYS A 539 -18.14 0.17 7.41
CA LYS A 539 -18.85 1.27 8.07
C LYS A 539 -18.81 1.17 9.60
N GLU A 540 -18.94 -0.02 10.16
CA GLU A 540 -18.99 -0.27 11.60
C GLU A 540 -17.66 0.13 12.27
N TYR A 541 -16.51 -0.07 11.64
CA TYR A 541 -15.24 0.47 12.12
C TYR A 541 -15.26 2.00 12.17
N TRP A 542 -15.77 2.64 11.12
CA TRP A 542 -15.79 4.10 11.03
C TRP A 542 -16.85 4.76 11.90
N ASP A 543 -17.94 4.06 12.24
CA ASP A 543 -18.87 4.49 13.28
C ASP A 543 -18.17 4.53 14.66
N LEU A 544 -17.29 3.56 14.96
CA LEU A 544 -16.50 3.57 16.19
C LEU A 544 -15.40 4.65 16.16
N ILE A 545 -14.70 4.82 15.05
CA ILE A 545 -13.66 5.83 14.87
C ILE A 545 -14.25 7.24 15.09
N ARG A 546 -15.41 7.52 14.51
CA ARG A 546 -16.10 8.81 14.70
C ARG A 546 -16.69 8.99 16.08
N LYS A 547 -16.96 7.91 16.79
CA LYS A 547 -17.52 7.93 18.15
C LYS A 547 -16.46 8.12 19.24
N TYR A 548 -15.29 7.53 19.09
CA TYR A 548 -14.25 7.50 20.11
C TYR A 548 -13.00 8.28 19.67
N PRO A 549 -12.71 9.45 20.29
CA PRO A 549 -11.54 10.27 19.90
C PRO A 549 -10.20 9.54 19.90
N LYS A 550 -10.04 8.54 20.78
CA LYS A 550 -8.84 7.70 20.88
C LYS A 550 -8.63 6.81 19.64
N TYR A 551 -9.70 6.48 18.88
CA TYR A 551 -9.64 5.64 17.69
C TYR A 551 -9.52 6.54 16.46
N GLN A 552 -8.31 6.68 15.89
CA GLN A 552 -8.03 7.65 14.84
C GLN A 552 -7.95 7.06 13.43
N GLY A 553 -8.33 5.80 13.23
CA GLY A 553 -8.34 5.20 11.91
C GLY A 553 -7.53 3.91 11.82
N GLY A 554 -7.06 3.60 10.60
CA GLY A 554 -6.26 2.41 10.32
C GLY A 554 -5.87 2.34 8.85
N PHE A 555 -5.12 1.27 8.52
CA PHE A 555 -4.61 0.99 7.19
C PHE A 555 -5.23 -0.30 6.66
N ILE A 556 -5.91 -0.23 5.52
CA ILE A 556 -6.58 -1.39 4.91
C ILE A 556 -5.52 -2.29 4.28
N TRP A 557 -5.55 -3.57 4.57
CA TRP A 557 -4.75 -4.59 3.90
C TRP A 557 -5.50 -5.11 2.66
N ASP A 558 -5.04 -4.88 1.40
CA ASP A 558 -4.02 -3.90 1.06
C ASP A 558 -4.50 -3.01 -0.11
N PHE A 559 -3.64 -2.17 -0.65
CA PHE A 559 -4.01 -1.19 -1.67
C PHE A 559 -4.17 -1.83 -3.05
N VAL A 560 -3.28 -2.74 -3.46
CA VAL A 560 -3.23 -3.25 -4.83
C VAL A 560 -3.02 -4.76 -4.89
N ASP A 561 -3.83 -5.47 -5.67
CA ASP A 561 -3.59 -6.87 -6.00
C ASP A 561 -2.18 -7.05 -6.56
N GLN A 562 -1.42 -8.00 -6.00
CA GLN A 562 0.01 -8.15 -6.26
C GLN A 562 0.33 -9.08 -7.43
N SER A 563 -0.68 -9.56 -8.16
CA SER A 563 -0.51 -10.46 -9.31
C SER A 563 0.34 -9.86 -10.43
N LEU A 564 1.16 -10.71 -11.05
CA LEU A 564 1.98 -10.37 -12.21
C LEU A 564 1.24 -10.63 -13.52
N ARG A 565 1.41 -9.75 -14.51
CA ARG A 565 0.89 -9.99 -15.86
C ARG A 565 1.68 -11.13 -16.51
N TRP A 566 0.97 -12.20 -16.86
CA TRP A 566 1.56 -13.39 -17.43
C TRP A 566 0.79 -13.84 -18.67
N LYS A 567 1.26 -14.89 -19.31
CA LYS A 567 0.60 -15.49 -20.47
C LYS A 567 0.57 -17.01 -20.34
N THR A 568 -0.56 -17.60 -20.73
CA THR A 568 -0.65 -19.05 -20.90
C THR A 568 0.29 -19.53 -22.01
N LYS A 569 0.47 -20.84 -22.12
CA LYS A 569 1.26 -21.44 -23.22
C LYS A 569 0.73 -21.06 -24.62
N ASP A 570 -0.58 -20.79 -24.72
CA ASP A 570 -1.24 -20.37 -25.96
C ASP A 570 -1.21 -18.83 -26.16
N GLY A 571 -0.50 -18.10 -25.29
CA GLY A 571 -0.33 -16.65 -25.39
C GLY A 571 -1.48 -15.81 -24.83
N VAL A 572 -2.46 -16.41 -24.15
CA VAL A 572 -3.58 -15.69 -23.53
C VAL A 572 -3.08 -14.95 -22.28
N PRO A 573 -3.28 -13.63 -22.18
CA PRO A 573 -2.85 -12.86 -21.01
C PRO A 573 -3.76 -13.15 -19.81
N PHE A 574 -3.16 -13.22 -18.61
CA PHE A 574 -3.85 -13.34 -17.33
C PHE A 574 -2.98 -12.74 -16.23
N TYR A 575 -3.55 -12.57 -15.03
CA TYR A 575 -2.81 -12.22 -13.83
C TYR A 575 -2.42 -13.50 -13.09
N ALA A 576 -1.12 -13.71 -12.94
CA ALA A 576 -0.56 -14.89 -12.29
C ALA A 576 -0.32 -14.64 -10.82
N TYR A 577 -0.60 -15.64 -9.99
CA TYR A 577 -0.34 -15.65 -8.56
C TYR A 577 0.47 -16.87 -8.16
N GLY A 578 0.72 -17.03 -6.85
CA GLY A 578 1.52 -18.12 -6.32
C GLY A 578 1.09 -19.50 -6.82
N GLY A 579 2.05 -20.32 -7.30
CA GLY A 579 1.82 -21.67 -7.84
C GLY A 579 1.48 -21.73 -9.34
N ASP A 580 1.25 -20.60 -10.01
CA ASP A 580 1.03 -20.58 -11.45
C ASP A 580 2.32 -20.81 -12.25
N TRP A 581 3.45 -20.38 -11.72
CA TRP A 581 4.75 -20.47 -12.41
C TRP A 581 5.34 -21.88 -12.41
N ASN A 582 5.25 -22.58 -11.26
CA ASN A 582 5.70 -23.97 -11.12
C ASN A 582 4.96 -24.67 -9.96
N LYS A 583 5.24 -25.98 -9.77
CA LYS A 583 4.60 -26.81 -8.72
C LYS A 583 5.57 -27.30 -7.64
N TYR A 584 6.83 -26.88 -7.66
CA TYR A 584 7.88 -27.35 -6.75
C TYR A 584 8.30 -26.29 -5.72
N ASP A 585 8.14 -25.00 -6.02
CA ASP A 585 8.40 -23.93 -5.07
C ASP A 585 7.25 -23.82 -4.03
N ALA A 586 7.58 -23.25 -2.89
CA ALA A 586 6.58 -22.91 -1.88
C ALA A 586 5.56 -21.91 -2.44
N SER A 587 4.29 -22.06 -2.06
CA SER A 587 3.23 -21.18 -2.54
C SER A 587 2.08 -21.07 -1.53
N ASP A 588 1.55 -19.86 -1.40
CA ASP A 588 0.28 -19.57 -0.71
C ASP A 588 -0.80 -19.09 -1.71
N ASN A 589 -0.64 -19.47 -2.97
CA ASN A 589 -1.59 -19.29 -4.08
C ASN A 589 -2.03 -17.82 -4.26
N ASN A 590 -3.35 -17.59 -4.40
CA ASN A 590 -3.94 -16.28 -4.65
C ASN A 590 -4.06 -15.41 -3.39
N PHE A 591 -3.46 -15.78 -2.28
CA PHE A 591 -3.48 -14.98 -1.04
C PHE A 591 -2.74 -13.63 -1.18
N MET A 592 -2.02 -13.42 -2.29
CA MET A 592 -1.40 -12.15 -2.67
C MET A 592 -2.37 -11.13 -3.31
N ASP A 593 -3.61 -11.52 -3.61
CA ASP A 593 -4.59 -10.66 -4.27
C ASP A 593 -5.59 -10.12 -3.24
N ASN A 594 -5.13 -9.17 -2.44
CA ASN A 594 -5.84 -8.53 -1.33
C ASN A 594 -6.22 -7.09 -1.63
N GLY A 595 -6.07 -6.65 -2.88
CA GLY A 595 -6.10 -5.25 -3.26
C GLY A 595 -7.48 -4.61 -3.24
N LEU A 596 -7.54 -3.35 -2.79
CA LEU A 596 -8.65 -2.43 -3.06
C LEU A 596 -8.80 -2.16 -4.57
N ILE A 597 -7.70 -2.30 -5.29
CA ILE A 597 -7.65 -2.10 -6.75
C ILE A 597 -6.90 -3.26 -7.41
N SER A 598 -7.24 -3.53 -8.67
CA SER A 598 -6.55 -4.54 -9.49
C SER A 598 -5.10 -4.13 -9.78
N PRO A 599 -4.25 -5.05 -10.29
CA PRO A 599 -2.87 -4.73 -10.69
C PRO A 599 -2.78 -3.59 -11.70
N ASP A 600 -3.80 -3.39 -12.55
CA ASP A 600 -3.91 -2.28 -13.51
C ASP A 600 -4.42 -0.97 -12.89
N ARG A 601 -4.59 -0.92 -11.56
CA ARG A 601 -5.11 0.24 -10.81
C ARG A 601 -6.58 0.57 -11.13
N LYS A 602 -7.36 -0.45 -11.48
CA LYS A 602 -8.81 -0.33 -11.60
C LYS A 602 -9.45 -0.68 -10.25
N PRO A 603 -10.42 0.11 -9.79
CA PRO A 603 -11.05 -0.14 -8.50
C PRO A 603 -11.80 -1.48 -8.51
N ASN A 604 -11.59 -2.27 -7.46
CA ASN A 604 -12.42 -3.42 -7.14
C ASN A 604 -13.76 -2.94 -6.52
N PRO A 605 -14.82 -3.73 -6.50
CA PRO A 605 -16.15 -3.29 -6.04
C PRO A 605 -16.15 -2.63 -4.65
N HIS A 606 -15.40 -3.18 -3.71
CA HIS A 606 -15.32 -2.67 -2.33
C HIS A 606 -14.59 -1.33 -2.20
N MET A 607 -13.75 -0.95 -3.18
CA MET A 607 -13.09 0.37 -3.20
C MET A 607 -14.10 1.52 -3.22
N HIS A 608 -15.27 1.31 -3.83
CA HIS A 608 -16.33 2.32 -3.87
C HIS A 608 -16.93 2.58 -2.49
N GLU A 609 -17.10 1.54 -1.67
CA GLU A 609 -17.53 1.69 -0.28
C GLU A 609 -16.45 2.42 0.54
N VAL A 610 -15.18 2.06 0.36
CA VAL A 610 -14.06 2.77 1.01
C VAL A 610 -14.10 4.25 0.69
N GLY A 611 -14.21 4.62 -0.58
CA GLY A 611 -14.28 6.02 -1.00
C GLY A 611 -15.46 6.78 -0.40
N HIS A 612 -16.61 6.13 -0.23
CA HIS A 612 -17.78 6.71 0.43
C HIS A 612 -17.55 6.89 1.94
N ILE A 613 -17.05 5.87 2.63
CA ILE A 613 -16.85 5.91 4.08
C ILE A 613 -15.70 6.87 4.46
N TYR A 614 -14.69 7.01 3.60
CA TYR A 614 -13.56 7.92 3.78
C TYR A 614 -13.84 9.37 3.39
N GLN A 615 -15.00 9.69 2.79
CA GLN A 615 -15.33 11.07 2.42
C GLN A 615 -15.30 12.00 3.64
N SER A 616 -15.04 13.29 3.39
CA SER A 616 -14.92 14.30 4.45
C SER A 616 -16.06 15.32 4.44
N ILE A 617 -17.14 15.07 3.67
CA ILE A 617 -18.33 15.96 3.65
C ILE A 617 -19.58 15.10 3.80
N TRP A 618 -20.33 15.36 4.87
CA TRP A 618 -21.51 14.57 5.23
C TRP A 618 -22.76 15.42 5.21
N VAL A 619 -23.87 14.83 4.70
CA VAL A 619 -25.17 15.46 4.70
C VAL A 619 -26.13 14.67 5.58
N THR A 620 -26.77 15.36 6.51
CA THR A 620 -27.81 14.79 7.37
C THR A 620 -29.13 15.54 7.22
N PRO A 621 -30.26 14.87 7.43
CA PRO A 621 -31.56 15.53 7.36
C PRO A 621 -31.68 16.62 8.44
N SER A 622 -32.31 17.74 8.07
CA SER A 622 -32.75 18.81 9.00
C SER A 622 -34.24 19.05 8.84
N ASP A 623 -34.66 19.85 7.84
CA ASP A 623 -36.06 20.03 7.47
C ASP A 623 -36.24 19.71 5.99
N LEU A 624 -36.32 18.42 5.67
CA LEU A 624 -36.43 17.93 4.28
C LEU A 624 -37.71 18.39 3.62
N ALA A 625 -38.78 18.64 4.38
CA ALA A 625 -40.03 19.14 3.81
C ALA A 625 -39.87 20.55 3.22
N ASN A 626 -38.99 21.34 3.81
CA ASN A 626 -38.65 22.69 3.36
C ASN A 626 -37.33 22.77 2.61
N GLY A 627 -36.74 21.61 2.25
CA GLY A 627 -35.50 21.56 1.49
C GLY A 627 -34.25 21.91 2.30
N VAL A 628 -34.24 21.78 3.63
CA VAL A 628 -33.09 22.13 4.49
C VAL A 628 -32.35 20.88 4.90
N VAL A 629 -31.04 20.86 4.65
CA VAL A 629 -30.13 19.80 5.08
C VAL A 629 -28.97 20.39 5.89
N ASN A 630 -28.37 19.58 6.76
CA ASN A 630 -27.16 19.94 7.47
C ASN A 630 -25.95 19.37 6.71
N VAL A 631 -24.95 20.21 6.45
CA VAL A 631 -23.66 19.83 5.86
C VAL A 631 -22.60 19.90 6.95
N TYR A 632 -21.97 18.77 7.25
CA TYR A 632 -20.84 18.66 8.16
C TYR A 632 -19.55 18.56 7.37
N ASN A 633 -18.58 19.43 7.68
CA ASN A 633 -17.24 19.41 7.16
C ASN A 633 -16.31 18.64 8.10
N GLU A 634 -15.97 17.39 7.76
CA GLU A 634 -15.05 16.53 8.52
C GLU A 634 -13.57 16.85 8.25
N ASN A 635 -13.23 17.76 7.30
CA ASN A 635 -11.85 18.20 7.14
C ASN A 635 -11.38 18.94 8.40
N PHE A 636 -10.07 18.86 8.67
CA PHE A 636 -9.44 19.51 9.83
C PHE A 636 -8.85 20.88 9.49
N PHE A 637 -8.53 21.12 8.21
CA PHE A 637 -7.80 22.32 7.77
C PHE A 637 -8.46 23.05 6.60
N ARG A 638 -9.35 22.39 5.84
CA ARG A 638 -9.98 22.96 4.64
C ARG A 638 -11.41 23.45 4.89
N ASN A 639 -11.69 24.67 4.46
CA ASN A 639 -13.06 25.16 4.31
C ASN A 639 -13.72 24.54 3.07
N LEU A 640 -15.05 24.52 3.01
CA LEU A 640 -15.79 24.01 1.85
C LEU A 640 -15.99 25.08 0.74
N ASP A 641 -15.38 26.25 0.84
CA ASP A 641 -15.46 27.31 -0.18
C ASP A 641 -14.86 26.93 -1.54
N GLY A 642 -13.94 25.94 -1.55
CA GLY A 642 -13.38 25.33 -2.77
C GLY A 642 -14.34 24.37 -3.51
N TYR A 643 -15.51 24.09 -2.95
CA TYR A 643 -16.49 23.13 -3.48
C TYR A 643 -17.81 23.79 -3.82
N TYR A 644 -18.62 23.08 -4.62
CA TYR A 644 -20.04 23.36 -4.83
C TYR A 644 -20.83 22.06 -4.66
N ALA A 645 -22.11 22.16 -4.30
CA ALA A 645 -23.00 21.02 -4.21
C ALA A 645 -23.97 20.96 -5.38
N GLU A 646 -24.07 19.80 -6.01
CA GLU A 646 -25.17 19.47 -6.92
C GLU A 646 -26.15 18.56 -6.19
N TRP A 647 -27.45 18.74 -6.45
CA TRP A 647 -28.48 17.87 -5.91
C TRP A 647 -29.49 17.41 -6.97
N GLU A 648 -30.04 16.24 -6.74
CA GLU A 648 -31.05 15.60 -7.59
C GLU A 648 -32.18 15.07 -6.71
N LEU A 649 -33.41 15.42 -7.02
CA LEU A 649 -34.60 14.83 -6.44
C LEU A 649 -35.07 13.69 -7.33
N LEU A 650 -35.17 12.47 -6.78
CA LEU A 650 -35.59 11.29 -7.49
C LEU A 650 -37.02 10.88 -7.02
N ALA A 651 -37.88 10.50 -7.97
CA ALA A 651 -39.17 9.91 -7.70
C ALA A 651 -39.26 8.52 -8.33
N ASN A 652 -39.29 7.45 -7.50
CA ASN A 652 -39.17 6.05 -7.92
C ASN A 652 -37.94 5.81 -8.80
N GLY A 653 -36.75 6.37 -8.42
CA GLY A 653 -35.53 6.24 -9.16
C GLY A 653 -35.32 7.21 -10.33
N GLU A 654 -36.37 7.89 -10.79
CA GLU A 654 -36.28 8.86 -11.89
C GLU A 654 -35.97 10.26 -11.38
N VAL A 655 -34.95 10.92 -11.95
CA VAL A 655 -34.61 12.31 -11.60
C VAL A 655 -35.71 13.25 -12.09
N VAL A 656 -36.35 13.95 -11.17
CA VAL A 656 -37.47 14.88 -11.47
C VAL A 656 -37.08 16.35 -11.29
N GLN A 657 -36.10 16.67 -10.47
CA GLN A 657 -35.55 18.01 -10.27
C GLN A 657 -34.07 17.96 -10.00
N THR A 658 -33.34 18.97 -10.42
CA THR A 658 -31.91 19.16 -10.14
C THR A 658 -31.64 20.60 -9.74
N GLY A 659 -30.53 20.81 -9.03
CA GLY A 659 -30.06 22.14 -8.72
C GLY A 659 -28.64 22.17 -8.16
N MET A 660 -28.16 23.37 -7.85
CA MET A 660 -26.80 23.61 -7.43
C MET A 660 -26.74 24.66 -6.32
N VAL A 661 -25.84 24.46 -5.36
CA VAL A 661 -25.43 25.43 -4.34
C VAL A 661 -23.96 25.74 -4.53
N LYS A 662 -23.65 26.98 -4.98
CA LYS A 662 -22.28 27.39 -5.31
C LYS A 662 -21.49 27.89 -4.11
N ASP A 663 -22.15 28.52 -3.14
CA ASP A 663 -21.49 29.17 -2.02
C ASP A 663 -21.61 28.29 -0.77
N LEU A 664 -20.57 27.50 -0.57
CA LEU A 664 -20.41 26.57 0.56
C LEU A 664 -19.33 27.12 1.48
N GLU A 665 -19.67 27.96 2.44
CA GLU A 665 -18.78 28.36 3.51
C GLU A 665 -19.11 27.53 4.75
N VAL A 666 -18.40 26.40 4.93
CA VAL A 666 -18.46 25.56 6.11
C VAL A 666 -17.04 25.36 6.62
N ALA A 667 -16.71 25.97 7.75
CA ALA A 667 -15.38 25.86 8.34
C ALA A 667 -15.06 24.41 8.74
N PRO A 668 -13.76 24.05 8.86
CA PRO A 668 -13.32 22.73 9.33
C PRO A 668 -14.02 22.33 10.63
N GLN A 669 -14.45 21.08 10.72
CA GLN A 669 -15.12 20.48 11.90
C GLN A 669 -16.44 21.18 12.31
N GLN A 670 -17.08 21.91 11.37
CA GLN A 670 -18.34 22.61 11.62
C GLN A 670 -19.48 22.04 10.79
N THR A 671 -20.70 22.24 11.31
CA THR A 671 -21.95 21.92 10.62
C THR A 671 -22.68 23.21 10.27
N LYS A 672 -23.19 23.30 9.05
CA LYS A 672 -24.03 24.41 8.59
C LYS A 672 -25.26 23.90 7.87
N SER A 673 -26.43 24.48 8.22
CA SER A 673 -27.65 24.21 7.48
C SER A 673 -27.66 24.97 6.16
N ILE A 674 -27.98 24.27 5.07
CA ILE A 674 -28.13 24.85 3.74
C ILE A 674 -29.50 24.51 3.17
N LYS A 675 -30.05 25.43 2.35
CA LYS A 675 -31.32 25.25 1.68
C LYS A 675 -31.10 24.77 0.25
N LEU A 676 -31.71 23.65 -0.10
CA LEU A 676 -31.82 23.13 -1.44
C LEU A 676 -33.20 23.50 -1.99
N ASN A 677 -33.24 24.12 -3.15
CA ASN A 677 -34.49 24.68 -3.70
C ASN A 677 -35.28 23.65 -4.54
N TYR A 678 -35.64 22.50 -3.92
CA TYR A 678 -36.56 21.56 -4.53
C TYR A 678 -37.97 21.71 -3.98
N SER A 679 -38.97 21.17 -4.70
CA SER A 679 -40.35 21.08 -4.26
C SER A 679 -40.88 19.65 -4.45
N THR A 680 -41.63 19.17 -3.48
CA THR A 680 -42.39 17.90 -3.59
C THR A 680 -43.81 18.07 -4.06
N GLU A 681 -44.23 19.32 -4.32
CA GLU A 681 -45.56 19.66 -4.81
C GLU A 681 -45.80 19.09 -6.22
N GLY A 682 -46.97 18.54 -6.45
CA GLY A 682 -47.30 17.89 -7.73
C GLY A 682 -46.77 16.48 -7.92
N ILE A 683 -45.89 15.98 -7.03
CA ILE A 683 -45.41 14.61 -7.09
C ILE A 683 -46.33 13.67 -6.32
N CYS A 684 -46.85 12.61 -7.02
CA CYS A 684 -47.74 11.62 -6.39
C CYS A 684 -47.21 11.14 -5.04
N LYS A 685 -48.08 11.16 -4.01
CA LYS A 685 -47.75 10.64 -2.65
C LYS A 685 -47.44 9.14 -2.65
N CYS A 686 -47.81 8.42 -3.69
CA CYS A 686 -47.51 7.01 -3.89
C CYS A 686 -46.02 6.70 -4.23
N LYS A 687 -45.24 7.71 -4.69
CA LYS A 687 -43.84 7.53 -5.11
C LYS A 687 -42.89 7.67 -3.95
N GLU A 688 -41.85 6.82 -3.94
CA GLU A 688 -40.65 7.04 -3.17
C GLU A 688 -39.96 8.34 -3.57
N LEU A 689 -39.41 9.09 -2.63
CA LEU A 689 -38.63 10.29 -2.92
C LEU A 689 -37.26 10.18 -2.24
N LEU A 690 -36.21 10.24 -3.05
CA LEU A 690 -34.82 10.27 -2.61
C LEU A 690 -34.18 11.59 -3.06
N LEU A 691 -33.25 12.07 -2.25
CA LEU A 691 -32.42 13.26 -2.50
C LEU A 691 -30.97 12.89 -2.56
N ASN A 692 -30.35 12.97 -3.73
CA ASN A 692 -28.90 12.88 -3.90
C ASN A 692 -28.26 14.25 -3.71
N VAL A 693 -27.15 14.32 -3.00
CA VAL A 693 -26.32 15.53 -2.86
C VAL A 693 -24.87 15.14 -3.10
N ALA A 694 -24.23 15.74 -4.11
CA ALA A 694 -22.85 15.50 -4.50
C ALA A 694 -22.03 16.78 -4.36
N PHE A 695 -20.83 16.68 -3.75
CA PHE A 695 -19.90 17.79 -3.61
C PHE A 695 -18.78 17.67 -4.62
N LYS A 696 -18.52 18.74 -5.36
CA LYS A 696 -17.59 18.78 -6.49
C LYS A 696 -16.60 19.91 -6.37
N LEU A 697 -15.38 19.70 -6.89
CA LEU A 697 -14.33 20.71 -6.94
C LEU A 697 -14.71 21.89 -7.85
N LYS A 698 -14.59 23.12 -7.38
CA LYS A 698 -14.77 24.32 -8.21
C LYS A 698 -13.63 24.50 -9.23
N LYS A 699 -12.41 24.15 -8.84
CA LYS A 699 -11.20 24.24 -9.66
C LYS A 699 -10.48 22.90 -9.68
N ALA A 700 -9.70 22.66 -10.72
CA ALA A 700 -8.82 21.51 -10.75
C ALA A 700 -7.79 21.63 -9.61
N GLU A 701 -7.57 20.54 -8.93
CA GLU A 701 -6.43 20.31 -8.04
C GLU A 701 -5.37 19.50 -8.79
N THR A 702 -4.18 19.29 -8.19
CA THR A 702 -3.01 18.77 -8.91
C THR A 702 -3.26 17.42 -9.61
N LEU A 703 -4.09 16.54 -9.02
CA LEU A 703 -4.39 15.22 -9.58
C LEU A 703 -5.87 15.01 -9.92
N LEU A 704 -6.76 15.92 -9.51
CA LEU A 704 -8.19 15.83 -9.72
C LEU A 704 -8.71 16.99 -10.58
N PRO A 705 -9.55 16.71 -11.61
CA PRO A 705 -10.08 17.78 -12.45
C PRO A 705 -11.12 18.63 -11.73
N ALA A 706 -11.38 19.83 -12.22
CA ALA A 706 -12.54 20.61 -11.83
C ALA A 706 -13.83 19.80 -12.10
N GLY A 707 -14.82 19.88 -11.21
CA GLY A 707 -16.04 19.11 -11.29
C GLY A 707 -15.91 17.67 -10.76
N TYR A 708 -14.73 17.23 -10.29
CA TYR A 708 -14.59 15.91 -9.66
C TYR A 708 -15.44 15.81 -8.40
N THR A 709 -16.22 14.72 -8.25
CA THR A 709 -17.06 14.46 -7.08
C THR A 709 -16.23 13.88 -5.94
N VAL A 710 -16.06 14.65 -4.88
CA VAL A 710 -15.27 14.23 -3.70
C VAL A 710 -16.12 13.59 -2.60
N ALA A 711 -17.41 13.85 -2.59
CA ALA A 711 -18.37 13.27 -1.64
C ALA A 711 -19.78 13.22 -2.22
N LYS A 712 -20.54 12.20 -1.82
CA LYS A 712 -21.94 12.04 -2.21
C LYS A 712 -22.74 11.42 -1.09
N ASN A 713 -23.99 11.89 -0.96
CA ASN A 713 -24.91 11.44 0.08
C ASN A 713 -26.29 11.27 -0.52
N GLN A 714 -27.07 10.32 -0.02
CA GLN A 714 -28.45 10.13 -0.38
C GLN A 714 -29.32 10.19 0.86
N LEU A 715 -30.39 10.98 0.82
CA LEU A 715 -31.37 11.11 1.91
C LEU A 715 -32.75 10.63 1.44
N THR A 716 -33.46 9.94 2.31
CA THR A 716 -34.86 9.54 2.05
C THR A 716 -35.81 10.63 2.52
N ILE A 717 -36.47 11.30 1.58
CA ILE A 717 -37.54 12.27 1.87
C ILE A 717 -38.84 11.53 2.15
N ARG A 718 -39.16 10.53 1.32
CA ARG A 718 -40.31 9.64 1.45
C ARG A 718 -39.92 8.21 1.12
N PRO A 719 -40.12 7.26 2.04
CA PRO A 719 -39.76 5.87 1.79
C PRO A 719 -40.72 5.23 0.77
N TYR A 720 -40.26 4.16 0.12
CA TYR A 720 -41.10 3.32 -0.73
C TYR A 720 -42.19 2.65 0.12
N ASN A 721 -43.43 2.81 -0.32
CA ASN A 721 -44.57 2.06 0.21
C ASN A 721 -44.95 0.99 -0.79
N ALA A 722 -44.68 -0.25 -0.50
CA ALA A 722 -45.14 -1.36 -1.32
C ALA A 722 -46.69 -1.32 -1.44
N PRO A 723 -47.24 -1.37 -2.65
CA PRO A 723 -48.68 -1.49 -2.79
C PRO A 723 -49.15 -2.73 -2.04
N LYS A 724 -50.12 -2.56 -1.17
CA LYS A 724 -50.78 -3.73 -0.57
C LYS A 724 -51.57 -4.43 -1.66
N LEU A 725 -51.19 -5.64 -1.99
CA LEU A 725 -52.01 -6.53 -2.81
C LEU A 725 -53.31 -6.78 -2.05
N ASP A 726 -54.38 -6.09 -2.43
CA ASP A 726 -55.71 -6.38 -1.93
C ASP A 726 -56.28 -7.59 -2.68
N LEU A 727 -55.89 -8.77 -2.25
CA LEU A 727 -56.36 -10.00 -2.84
C LEU A 727 -57.88 -10.22 -2.65
N GLN A 728 -58.52 -9.43 -1.79
CA GLN A 728 -59.98 -9.52 -1.58
C GLN A 728 -60.75 -8.78 -2.66
N ASN A 729 -60.16 -7.80 -3.37
CA ASN A 729 -60.83 -7.04 -4.45
C ASN A 729 -60.55 -7.57 -5.87
N VAL A 730 -59.76 -8.67 -6.02
CA VAL A 730 -59.60 -9.33 -7.34
C VAL A 730 -60.95 -9.87 -7.90
N HIS A 731 -61.98 -9.96 -7.08
CA HIS A 731 -63.32 -10.46 -7.50
C HIS A 731 -64.18 -9.44 -8.29
N GLN A 732 -63.72 -8.19 -8.53
CA GLN A 732 -64.52 -7.23 -9.27
C GLN A 732 -64.05 -6.98 -10.72
N VAL A 733 -63.03 -7.68 -11.18
CA VAL A 733 -62.83 -7.70 -12.64
C VAL A 733 -63.91 -8.57 -13.24
N ASN A 734 -64.77 -8.00 -14.15
CA ASN A 734 -65.70 -8.76 -14.99
C ASN A 734 -64.85 -9.79 -15.76
N ILE A 735 -64.71 -11.02 -15.21
CA ILE A 735 -63.94 -12.07 -15.81
C ILE A 735 -64.92 -12.88 -16.72
N GLU A 736 -65.12 -12.40 -17.93
CA GLU A 736 -65.26 -13.33 -19.09
C GLU A 736 -63.81 -13.88 -19.41
N THR A 737 -62.99 -13.97 -18.46
CA THR A 737 -61.61 -14.52 -18.60
C THR A 737 -61.73 -16.03 -18.47
N VAL A 738 -61.17 -16.73 -19.46
CA VAL A 738 -61.08 -18.18 -19.50
C VAL A 738 -60.36 -18.63 -18.24
N ILE A 739 -61.11 -19.29 -17.33
CA ILE A 739 -60.52 -19.91 -16.13
C ILE A 739 -59.60 -21.00 -16.59
N PRO A 740 -58.32 -21.03 -16.15
CA PRO A 740 -57.41 -22.12 -16.51
C PRO A 740 -57.99 -23.49 -16.15
N THR A 741 -57.84 -24.43 -17.03
CA THR A 741 -58.26 -25.82 -16.79
C THR A 741 -57.17 -26.51 -16.00
N ILE A 742 -57.55 -27.14 -14.88
CA ILE A 742 -56.65 -27.95 -14.07
C ILE A 742 -56.99 -29.44 -14.38
N LYS A 743 -55.97 -30.17 -14.84
CA LYS A 743 -56.03 -31.58 -15.14
C LYS A 743 -55.16 -32.32 -14.14
N ASP A 744 -55.81 -33.10 -13.26
CA ASP A 744 -55.16 -33.91 -12.22
C ASP A 744 -55.25 -35.41 -12.50
N ASN A 745 -55.69 -35.78 -13.69
CA ASN A 745 -55.84 -37.18 -14.11
C ASN A 745 -54.56 -37.81 -14.69
N ASP A 746 -53.50 -37.02 -14.92
CA ASP A 746 -52.20 -37.54 -15.29
C ASP A 746 -51.51 -38.11 -14.07
N ILE A 747 -50.83 -39.25 -14.23
CA ILE A 747 -50.21 -39.95 -13.10
C ILE A 747 -48.94 -39.25 -12.57
N ASN A 748 -48.25 -38.51 -13.48
CA ASN A 748 -46.99 -37.87 -13.20
C ASN A 748 -47.11 -36.37 -13.00
N TYR A 749 -48.10 -35.72 -13.66
CA TYR A 749 -48.15 -34.26 -13.73
C TYR A 749 -49.51 -33.71 -13.29
N LEU A 750 -49.46 -32.60 -12.53
CA LEU A 750 -50.57 -31.67 -12.40
C LEU A 750 -50.41 -30.64 -13.50
N ILE A 751 -51.41 -30.60 -14.42
CA ILE A 751 -51.35 -29.74 -15.60
C ILE A 751 -52.31 -28.58 -15.44
N VAL A 752 -51.80 -27.32 -15.63
CA VAL A 752 -52.64 -26.12 -15.66
C VAL A 752 -52.57 -25.52 -17.06
N GLU A 753 -53.70 -25.42 -17.74
CA GLU A 753 -53.80 -24.90 -19.11
C GLU A 753 -54.72 -23.68 -19.18
N GLY A 754 -54.20 -22.56 -19.68
CA GLY A 754 -54.99 -21.39 -20.07
C GLY A 754 -55.02 -21.21 -21.58
N GLU A 755 -55.61 -20.11 -22.05
CA GLU A 755 -55.68 -19.81 -23.48
C GLU A 755 -54.30 -19.76 -24.15
N ASN A 756 -53.32 -19.18 -23.46
CA ASN A 756 -52.00 -18.85 -24.02
C ASN A 756 -50.84 -19.48 -23.26
N PHE A 757 -51.13 -20.34 -22.29
CA PHE A 757 -50.05 -20.95 -21.49
C PHE A 757 -50.40 -22.37 -21.03
N ARG A 758 -49.36 -23.17 -20.78
CA ARG A 758 -49.42 -24.46 -20.12
C ARG A 758 -48.33 -24.54 -19.08
N MET A 759 -48.67 -25.01 -17.87
CA MET A 759 -47.73 -25.32 -16.79
C MET A 759 -47.95 -26.78 -16.36
N ASP A 760 -46.88 -27.56 -16.29
CA ASP A 760 -46.89 -28.91 -15.75
C ASP A 760 -46.04 -28.95 -14.47
N PHE A 761 -46.68 -29.38 -13.38
CA PHE A 761 -45.99 -29.63 -12.09
C PHE A 761 -45.77 -31.12 -11.92
N ASP A 762 -44.55 -31.53 -11.67
CA ASP A 762 -44.21 -32.91 -11.40
C ASP A 762 -44.79 -33.34 -10.04
N LYS A 763 -45.65 -34.37 -10.00
CA LYS A 763 -46.32 -34.86 -8.77
C LYS A 763 -45.39 -35.55 -7.81
N HIS A 764 -44.16 -35.97 -8.23
CA HIS A 764 -43.22 -36.64 -7.38
C HIS A 764 -42.46 -35.67 -6.47
N ASP A 765 -42.13 -34.48 -6.99
CA ASP A 765 -41.37 -33.48 -6.27
C ASP A 765 -42.00 -32.07 -6.18
N GLY A 766 -43.10 -31.87 -6.93
CA GLY A 766 -43.88 -30.65 -6.90
C GLY A 766 -43.35 -29.45 -7.66
N PHE A 767 -42.30 -29.64 -8.35
CA PHE A 767 -41.72 -28.53 -9.08
C PHE A 767 -42.34 -28.33 -10.45
N LEU A 768 -42.39 -27.05 -10.89
CA LEU A 768 -42.77 -26.72 -12.24
C LEU A 768 -41.70 -27.27 -13.20
N CYS A 769 -42.10 -28.21 -14.05
CA CYS A 769 -41.21 -28.89 -15.00
C CYS A 769 -41.48 -28.53 -16.46
N ARG A 770 -42.63 -27.86 -16.72
CA ARG A 770 -42.96 -27.29 -18.03
C ARG A 770 -43.66 -25.96 -17.84
N TYR A 771 -43.28 -24.98 -18.65
CA TYR A 771 -43.94 -23.70 -18.75
C TYR A 771 -43.89 -23.20 -20.19
N ASP A 772 -45.04 -23.26 -20.86
CA ASP A 772 -45.20 -22.78 -22.24
C ASP A 772 -46.05 -21.51 -22.22
N VAL A 773 -45.68 -20.48 -22.98
CA VAL A 773 -46.44 -19.24 -23.15
C VAL A 773 -46.47 -18.90 -24.63
N ASN A 774 -47.67 -18.68 -25.19
CA ASN A 774 -47.86 -18.40 -26.62
C ASN A 774 -47.11 -19.39 -27.54
N GLY A 775 -47.06 -20.67 -27.20
CA GLY A 775 -46.39 -21.71 -27.96
C GLY A 775 -44.86 -21.73 -27.81
N MET A 776 -44.28 -20.84 -26.98
CA MET A 776 -42.86 -20.87 -26.64
C MET A 776 -42.64 -21.58 -25.30
N THR A 777 -41.71 -22.55 -25.29
CA THR A 777 -41.28 -23.22 -24.09
C THR A 777 -40.31 -22.35 -23.31
N MET A 778 -40.64 -22.03 -22.07
CA MET A 778 -39.91 -21.11 -21.22
C MET A 778 -38.84 -21.83 -20.33
N LEU A 779 -39.01 -23.12 -20.12
CA LEU A 779 -38.07 -23.98 -19.38
C LEU A 779 -37.32 -24.86 -20.38
N LYS A 780 -36.00 -25.02 -20.14
CA LYS A 780 -35.21 -25.98 -20.90
C LYS A 780 -35.79 -27.38 -20.80
N GLU A 781 -35.67 -28.20 -21.84
CA GLU A 781 -35.97 -29.64 -21.81
C GLU A 781 -35.30 -30.28 -20.56
N ASP A 782 -36.07 -31.06 -19.80
CA ASP A 782 -35.71 -31.65 -18.51
C ASP A 782 -35.38 -30.61 -17.40
N GLY A 783 -35.65 -29.33 -17.62
CA GLY A 783 -35.47 -28.28 -16.62
C GLY A 783 -36.63 -28.24 -15.63
N LYS A 784 -36.34 -27.97 -14.36
CA LYS A 784 -37.34 -27.72 -13.31
C LYS A 784 -37.07 -26.41 -12.61
N LEU A 785 -38.11 -25.67 -12.25
CA LEU A 785 -37.96 -24.50 -11.39
C LEU A 785 -37.91 -24.96 -9.93
N THR A 786 -36.71 -25.08 -9.41
CA THR A 786 -36.44 -25.56 -8.06
C THR A 786 -35.95 -24.46 -7.14
N PRO A 787 -36.27 -24.46 -5.82
CA PRO A 787 -35.64 -23.56 -4.88
C PRO A 787 -34.14 -23.76 -4.85
N ASN A 788 -33.40 -22.65 -4.87
CA ASN A 788 -31.96 -22.68 -4.75
C ASN A 788 -31.50 -21.85 -3.55
N PHE A 789 -30.88 -22.49 -2.58
CA PHE A 789 -30.32 -21.89 -1.37
C PHE A 789 -28.79 -21.92 -1.36
N TRP A 790 -28.17 -22.13 -2.53
CA TRP A 790 -26.74 -22.28 -2.65
C TRP A 790 -26.18 -21.28 -3.66
N ARG A 791 -25.00 -20.77 -3.35
CA ARG A 791 -24.18 -20.00 -4.29
C ARG A 791 -22.82 -20.68 -4.50
N ALA A 792 -22.10 -20.33 -5.55
CA ALA A 792 -20.70 -20.72 -5.70
C ALA A 792 -19.90 -20.20 -4.50
N PRO A 793 -19.17 -21.06 -3.76
CA PRO A 793 -18.35 -20.62 -2.65
C PRO A 793 -17.26 -19.64 -3.11
N THR A 794 -17.07 -18.56 -2.35
CA THR A 794 -15.94 -17.67 -2.48
C THR A 794 -14.73 -18.20 -1.70
N ASP A 795 -13.55 -17.60 -1.88
CA ASP A 795 -12.35 -17.95 -1.10
C ASP A 795 -12.59 -17.79 0.41
N ASN A 796 -13.33 -16.75 0.80
CA ASN A 796 -13.71 -16.52 2.20
C ASN A 796 -14.63 -17.63 2.73
N ASP A 797 -15.60 -18.08 1.91
CA ASP A 797 -16.46 -19.22 2.27
C ASP A 797 -15.63 -20.49 2.44
N MET A 798 -14.68 -20.74 1.53
CA MET A 798 -13.80 -21.90 1.59
C MET A 798 -12.84 -21.84 2.79
N GLY A 799 -12.26 -20.70 3.08
CA GLY A 799 -11.40 -20.46 4.24
C GLY A 799 -12.16 -20.67 5.57
N ALA A 800 -13.43 -20.27 5.64
CA ALA A 800 -14.31 -20.52 6.79
C ALA A 800 -14.95 -21.92 6.78
N ASN A 801 -14.64 -22.75 5.79
CA ASN A 801 -15.18 -24.09 5.58
C ASN A 801 -16.72 -24.15 5.47
N LEU A 802 -17.33 -23.07 4.93
CA LEU A 802 -18.79 -22.94 4.82
C LEU A 802 -19.38 -23.94 3.83
N GLN A 803 -18.66 -24.27 2.75
CA GLN A 803 -19.06 -25.25 1.74
C GLN A 803 -19.29 -26.65 2.33
N ASN A 804 -18.62 -27.00 3.41
CA ASN A 804 -18.82 -28.25 4.14
C ASN A 804 -19.82 -28.07 5.29
N LYS A 805 -19.69 -27.00 6.08
CA LYS A 805 -20.55 -26.69 7.22
C LYS A 805 -22.02 -26.57 6.82
N TYR A 806 -22.31 -26.00 5.65
CA TYR A 806 -23.64 -25.76 5.12
C TYR A 806 -23.98 -26.61 3.89
N ALA A 807 -23.26 -27.70 3.62
CA ALA A 807 -23.43 -28.59 2.46
C ALA A 807 -24.89 -29.09 2.28
N ALA A 808 -25.62 -29.23 3.37
CA ALA A 808 -27.03 -29.64 3.37
C ALA A 808 -27.92 -28.67 2.53
N TRP A 809 -27.58 -27.37 2.49
CA TRP A 809 -28.37 -26.38 1.73
C TRP A 809 -28.17 -26.49 0.22
N LYS A 810 -27.09 -27.11 -0.24
CA LYS A 810 -26.83 -27.37 -1.66
C LYS A 810 -27.88 -28.34 -2.26
N VAL A 811 -28.45 -29.21 -1.46
CA VAL A 811 -29.39 -30.25 -1.88
C VAL A 811 -30.76 -30.12 -1.21
N SER A 812 -31.02 -28.97 -0.57
CA SER A 812 -32.25 -28.77 0.22
C SER A 812 -33.55 -28.67 -0.58
N GLY A 813 -33.45 -28.60 -1.91
CA GLY A 813 -34.63 -28.57 -2.80
C GLY A 813 -35.22 -29.92 -3.15
N VAL A 814 -34.77 -31.04 -2.57
CA VAL A 814 -35.08 -32.40 -3.04
C VAL A 814 -36.32 -33.01 -2.37
N ALA A 815 -36.85 -32.43 -1.29
CA ALA A 815 -38.04 -32.98 -0.60
C ALA A 815 -39.11 -31.91 -0.43
N VAL A 816 -40.14 -31.99 -1.23
CA VAL A 816 -41.32 -31.13 -1.15
C VAL A 816 -42.54 -31.96 -0.85
N GLN A 817 -43.29 -31.58 0.19
CA GLN A 817 -44.57 -32.20 0.50
C GLN A 817 -45.71 -31.29 0.01
N HIS A 818 -46.56 -31.79 -0.89
CA HIS A 818 -47.68 -31.05 -1.41
C HIS A 818 -48.91 -31.26 -0.55
N THR A 819 -49.65 -30.16 -0.34
CA THR A 819 -51.04 -30.26 0.18
C THR A 819 -51.92 -29.47 -0.79
N LEU A 820 -52.72 -30.15 -1.53
CA LEU A 820 -53.79 -29.54 -2.34
C LEU A 820 -54.93 -29.14 -1.40
N ILE A 821 -55.15 -27.83 -1.25
CA ILE A 821 -56.28 -27.32 -0.49
C ILE A 821 -57.44 -27.09 -1.48
N ALA A 822 -58.28 -28.12 -1.65
CA ALA A 822 -59.42 -28.06 -2.56
C ALA A 822 -60.69 -27.63 -1.82
N GLU A 823 -60.85 -26.38 -1.41
CA GLU A 823 -62.16 -25.87 -0.94
C GLU A 823 -62.33 -24.36 -1.14
N VAL A 824 -61.89 -23.82 -2.28
CA VAL A 824 -62.38 -22.49 -2.71
C VAL A 824 -62.55 -22.49 -4.24
N PRO A 825 -63.72 -22.17 -4.78
CA PRO A 825 -63.85 -22.06 -6.22
C PRO A 825 -62.97 -20.91 -6.70
N ALA A 826 -62.04 -21.21 -7.60
CA ALA A 826 -61.17 -20.30 -8.33
C ALA A 826 -59.89 -19.78 -7.69
N GLN A 827 -59.32 -20.42 -6.67
CA GLN A 827 -57.94 -20.11 -6.26
C GLN A 827 -57.14 -21.40 -6.00
N LEU A 828 -56.13 -21.64 -6.82
CA LEU A 828 -55.14 -22.70 -6.58
C LEU A 828 -54.13 -22.21 -5.56
N GLN A 829 -54.15 -22.70 -4.34
CA GLN A 829 -53.06 -22.50 -3.41
C GLN A 829 -52.20 -23.78 -3.38
N VAL A 830 -51.09 -23.78 -4.05
CA VAL A 830 -50.06 -24.80 -3.91
C VAL A 830 -49.05 -24.27 -2.88
N ALA A 831 -49.01 -24.85 -1.71
CA ALA A 831 -48.01 -24.52 -0.70
C ALA A 831 -46.99 -25.65 -0.62
N PRO A 832 -45.84 -25.54 -1.23
CA PRO A 832 -44.76 -26.46 -1.00
C PRO A 832 -44.19 -26.29 0.43
N VAL A 833 -44.13 -27.36 1.19
CA VAL A 833 -43.42 -27.37 2.47
C VAL A 833 -42.06 -27.94 2.21
N VAL A 834 -41.07 -27.08 2.22
CA VAL A 834 -39.67 -27.48 2.13
C VAL A 834 -39.20 -27.91 3.52
N HIS A 835 -38.91 -29.22 3.69
CA HIS A 835 -38.21 -29.70 4.87
C HIS A 835 -36.71 -29.61 4.63
N GLY A 836 -36.05 -28.67 5.29
CA GLY A 836 -34.61 -28.68 5.40
C GLY A 836 -34.09 -29.81 6.29
N PRO A 837 -32.80 -30.18 6.23
CA PRO A 837 -32.25 -31.23 7.10
C PRO A 837 -32.46 -30.88 8.57
N PRO A 838 -32.47 -31.88 9.46
CA PRO A 838 -32.83 -31.70 10.86
C PRO A 838 -31.75 -30.88 11.60
N TYR A 839 -32.04 -29.58 11.78
CA TYR A 839 -31.40 -28.73 12.77
C TYR A 839 -32.43 -28.34 13.83
N PRO A 840 -31.99 -27.97 15.06
CA PRO A 840 -32.88 -27.98 16.22
C PRO A 840 -34.12 -27.12 15.98
N ALA A 841 -35.22 -27.76 16.21
CA ALA A 841 -36.62 -27.33 16.28
C ALA A 841 -36.90 -25.81 15.97
N GLY A 842 -37.53 -25.56 14.84
CA GLY A 842 -38.42 -24.40 14.70
C GLY A 842 -38.47 -23.60 13.42
N ALA A 843 -37.70 -23.87 12.38
CA ALA A 843 -37.79 -23.12 11.13
C ALA A 843 -38.45 -23.91 10.00
N ALA A 844 -39.76 -23.81 9.89
CA ALA A 844 -40.50 -24.23 8.70
C ALA A 844 -40.69 -23.01 7.79
N PHE A 845 -40.08 -23.01 6.61
CA PHE A 845 -40.37 -21.98 5.58
C PHE A 845 -41.62 -22.42 4.80
N ARG A 846 -42.66 -21.56 4.79
CA ARG A 846 -43.78 -21.72 3.88
C ARG A 846 -43.55 -20.81 2.69
N CYS A 847 -43.37 -21.38 1.51
CA CYS A 847 -43.42 -20.62 0.27
C CYS A 847 -44.87 -20.72 -0.26
N ILE A 848 -45.56 -19.61 -0.34
CA ILE A 848 -46.89 -19.51 -0.96
C ILE A 848 -46.66 -18.94 -2.35
N ALA A 849 -46.81 -19.78 -3.37
CA ALA A 849 -46.90 -19.28 -4.74
C ALA A 849 -48.38 -18.94 -5.02
N VAL A 850 -48.65 -17.67 -5.33
CA VAL A 850 -49.97 -17.15 -5.75
C VAL A 850 -49.96 -16.95 -7.24
#